data_24affe5aa75dcbd7e0cd594181033101
#
_entry.id   24affe5aa75dcbd7e0cd594181033101
#
_cell.length_a   1.000
_cell.length_b   1.000
_cell.length_c   1.000
_cell.angle_alpha   90.00
_cell.angle_beta   90.00
_cell.angle_gamma   90.00
#
_symmetry.space_group_name_H-M   'P 1'
#
loop_
_entity.id
_entity.type
_entity.pdbx_description
1 polymer ?
#
loop_
_entity_poly.entity_id
_entity_poly.type
_entity_poly.pdbx_seq_one_letter_code
_entity_poly.pdbx_strand_id
1 'polypeptide(L)'
;MASKFPTEAEVVIVGVGGIVGSMLAYWLTELGQKDIVGLEKSSVIPSDIASTAHASDFVYNTTHDKLGNWTTAFSRKFYEDNGFFLKKGGLEICRKDDDVLWEELKRKVASGKAFGTNVKLISAAEAKEKFPLLDEESIRGAMWDPDAGLVTPRSQEVVRFAIESAKEKGTLSTYTDTPAVGFDIENGRITGVKTDKGTIKTDKVVISSGIWGSLVGEMAGVKVPLMPVEHPLLFFGPLPEAQGADDFLVYPLMRDQGNSAYVRDTGKLHGGMLEWGFYEDKKPRLVEAEDIGNPEKTMMSDSMRYLDLEEIAEPLEKAFETTPILTELGWDERSSFNGLLSVTPDGGSLIGESPEVRGFWLCEAVWVKDGPGCARLCAEWMATGKTQMDMHSFDIARFYPAQKEKAFVKNRSFENAQTIYTPPVHPKEPYISSRELFVSPFYAREKELGGYFENEVGGWERAFAYESNRQKLDNYLQQVPVRGNEWDRRHVPYEIANAEHLAMSESAGMINLSHFAIVDVEGPDAERMLEHLSVAKIGGDTPEDKIIYTNFLDDDGGVHADLTISRLSTDRYRVVTGGADGNQDWLTMRNYRDDMGLEAEINIRTHDMATLGLWGPTAKDALGHFIDPNEISIENFPFVAAKHLTLNLSGGKSIDVWAARISYVGESGWEIYLNNDEEEGLALYDSLLEVGVVPVGIETYANSRRLEKSFRLQGADLLSEYNACESAVQRPKVKEADFHGKDAHLAHREEEPSAILCTMTLDELDVSGEGNRYPVGISPIIDPETGEVPIDSKGRRSYTTSMSYCPSIKKHVVMGYLPKNIAVEGKKLSLEYFNENGDGVYPMTVQIVGKGSLYDPNNERVRS
;
A
#
# COMPACT_ATOMS: atom_id res chain seq x y z
N MET A 1 -28.80 -26.66 -29.41
CA MET A 1 -28.41 -27.77 -28.52
C MET A 1 -27.90 -27.11 -27.28
N ALA A 2 -28.41 -27.47 -26.08
CA ALA A 2 -27.80 -26.99 -24.83
C ALA A 2 -26.35 -27.49 -24.82
N SER A 3 -25.37 -26.63 -24.75
CA SER A 3 -23.96 -27.00 -24.58
C SER A 3 -23.83 -27.89 -23.35
N LYS A 4 -23.13 -29.00 -23.47
CA LYS A 4 -22.83 -29.87 -22.32
C LYS A 4 -22.05 -29.05 -21.34
N PHE A 5 -22.34 -29.18 -20.01
CA PHE A 5 -21.59 -28.53 -18.98
C PHE A 5 -20.10 -28.87 -19.09
N PRO A 6 -19.17 -27.88 -18.97
CA PRO A 6 -17.76 -28.10 -19.21
C PRO A 6 -17.17 -29.02 -18.13
N THR A 7 -16.20 -29.83 -18.54
CA THR A 7 -15.46 -30.72 -17.65
C THR A 7 -14.03 -30.23 -17.37
N GLU A 8 -13.55 -29.25 -18.14
CA GLU A 8 -12.22 -28.63 -18.03
C GLU A 8 -12.26 -27.20 -18.56
N ALA A 9 -11.35 -26.37 -18.13
CA ALA A 9 -11.14 -25.00 -18.58
C ALA A 9 -9.69 -24.56 -18.30
N GLU A 10 -9.18 -23.62 -19.10
CA GLU A 10 -7.89 -22.96 -18.86
C GLU A 10 -7.95 -22.04 -17.62
N VAL A 11 -9.06 -21.30 -17.47
CA VAL A 11 -9.32 -20.43 -16.32
C VAL A 11 -10.79 -20.53 -15.92
N VAL A 12 -11.07 -20.62 -14.64
CA VAL A 12 -12.44 -20.50 -14.11
C VAL A 12 -12.56 -19.19 -13.29
N ILE A 13 -13.55 -18.37 -13.65
CA ILE A 13 -13.91 -17.14 -12.92
C ILE A 13 -15.13 -17.44 -12.07
N VAL A 14 -15.02 -17.26 -10.75
CA VAL A 14 -16.13 -17.38 -9.81
C VAL A 14 -16.69 -16.00 -9.49
N GLY A 15 -17.95 -15.74 -9.88
CA GLY A 15 -18.58 -14.42 -9.73
C GLY A 15 -18.43 -13.55 -10.99
N VAL A 16 -18.68 -14.13 -12.17
CA VAL A 16 -18.50 -13.44 -13.46
C VAL A 16 -19.54 -12.36 -13.76
N GLY A 17 -20.64 -12.32 -12.99
CA GLY A 17 -21.79 -11.44 -13.27
C GLY A 17 -21.66 -10.02 -12.71
N GLY A 18 -20.64 -9.73 -11.88
CA GLY A 18 -20.31 -8.38 -11.41
C GLY A 18 -19.31 -7.65 -12.34
N ILE A 19 -19.04 -6.38 -12.03
CA ILE A 19 -18.11 -5.54 -12.82
C ILE A 19 -16.71 -6.15 -12.86
N VAL A 20 -16.20 -6.68 -11.75
CA VAL A 20 -14.84 -7.23 -11.67
C VAL A 20 -14.71 -8.50 -12.47
N GLY A 21 -15.58 -9.48 -12.24
CA GLY A 21 -15.53 -10.78 -12.92
C GLY A 21 -15.74 -10.68 -14.43
N SER A 22 -16.64 -9.81 -14.87
CA SER A 22 -16.85 -9.54 -16.29
C SER A 22 -15.63 -8.89 -16.96
N MET A 23 -15.01 -7.92 -16.27
CA MET A 23 -13.79 -7.28 -16.76
C MET A 23 -12.58 -8.20 -16.74
N LEU A 24 -12.49 -9.14 -15.77
CA LEU A 24 -11.50 -10.22 -15.82
C LEU A 24 -11.67 -11.09 -17.07
N ALA A 25 -12.90 -11.53 -17.36
CA ALA A 25 -13.17 -12.29 -18.57
C ALA A 25 -12.77 -11.53 -19.85
N TYR A 26 -13.09 -10.24 -19.91
CA TYR A 26 -12.70 -9.35 -21.01
C TYR A 26 -11.17 -9.28 -21.15
N TRP A 27 -10.43 -8.94 -20.07
CA TRP A 27 -8.99 -8.75 -20.16
C TRP A 27 -8.21 -10.05 -20.37
N LEU A 28 -8.61 -11.16 -19.75
CA LEU A 28 -8.03 -12.48 -20.02
C LEU A 28 -8.18 -12.86 -21.51
N THR A 29 -9.35 -12.56 -22.09
CA THR A 29 -9.59 -12.72 -23.53
C THR A 29 -8.66 -11.85 -24.38
N GLU A 30 -8.51 -10.56 -24.03
CA GLU A 30 -7.61 -9.62 -24.73
C GLU A 30 -6.13 -10.05 -24.63
N LEU A 31 -5.76 -10.71 -23.54
CA LEU A 31 -4.41 -11.24 -23.28
C LEU A 31 -4.19 -12.65 -23.90
N GLY A 32 -5.18 -13.19 -24.60
CA GLY A 32 -5.04 -14.39 -25.40
C GLY A 32 -5.43 -15.70 -24.74
N GLN A 33 -6.04 -15.68 -23.55
CA GLN A 33 -6.63 -16.86 -22.91
C GLN A 33 -7.85 -17.33 -23.74
N LYS A 34 -7.99 -18.63 -23.96
CA LYS A 34 -8.94 -19.15 -24.96
C LYS A 34 -10.10 -19.95 -24.40
N ASP A 35 -9.94 -20.57 -23.27
CA ASP A 35 -10.96 -21.43 -22.64
C ASP A 35 -11.26 -20.94 -21.23
N ILE A 36 -12.13 -19.92 -21.16
CA ILE A 36 -12.53 -19.27 -19.92
C ILE A 36 -13.95 -19.70 -19.56
N VAL A 37 -14.13 -20.22 -18.36
CA VAL A 37 -15.46 -20.54 -17.81
C VAL A 37 -15.82 -19.54 -16.73
N GLY A 38 -16.92 -18.82 -16.93
CA GLY A 38 -17.49 -17.90 -15.94
C GLY A 38 -18.67 -18.52 -15.21
N LEU A 39 -18.56 -18.63 -13.88
CA LEU A 39 -19.63 -19.12 -12.99
C LEU A 39 -20.34 -17.95 -12.32
N GLU A 40 -21.66 -18.00 -12.28
CA GLU A 40 -22.49 -17.00 -11.61
C GLU A 40 -23.58 -17.69 -10.76
N LYS A 41 -23.70 -17.26 -9.51
CA LYS A 41 -24.71 -17.74 -8.57
C LYS A 41 -26.11 -17.25 -8.96
N SER A 42 -26.23 -16.01 -9.43
CA SER A 42 -27.50 -15.46 -9.92
C SER A 42 -27.98 -16.19 -11.17
N SER A 43 -29.30 -16.13 -11.39
CA SER A 43 -29.96 -16.66 -12.59
C SER A 43 -29.72 -15.79 -13.84
N VAL A 44 -29.15 -14.60 -13.70
CA VAL A 44 -28.95 -13.62 -14.76
C VAL A 44 -27.52 -13.03 -14.74
N ILE A 45 -27.08 -12.61 -15.94
CA ILE A 45 -25.89 -11.78 -16.14
C ILE A 45 -26.28 -10.57 -16.98
N PRO A 46 -26.07 -9.33 -16.51
CA PRO A 46 -25.43 -8.89 -15.25
C PRO A 46 -26.16 -9.41 -14.01
N SER A 47 -25.39 -9.72 -12.97
CA SER A 47 -25.92 -10.29 -11.73
C SER A 47 -26.78 -9.27 -10.98
N ASP A 48 -27.98 -9.67 -10.58
CA ASP A 48 -28.94 -8.84 -9.83
C ASP A 48 -28.69 -8.89 -8.32
N ILE A 49 -27.86 -9.82 -7.86
CA ILE A 49 -27.49 -9.96 -6.44
C ILE A 49 -26.12 -9.30 -6.14
N ALA A 50 -25.34 -8.94 -7.15
CA ALA A 50 -24.04 -8.33 -6.96
C ALA A 50 -24.17 -6.85 -6.54
N SER A 51 -23.22 -6.34 -5.74
CA SER A 51 -23.15 -4.91 -5.37
C SER A 51 -23.11 -3.98 -6.58
N THR A 52 -22.63 -4.45 -7.74
CA THR A 52 -22.68 -3.73 -9.02
C THR A 52 -24.13 -3.34 -9.42
N ALA A 53 -25.13 -4.15 -9.05
CA ALA A 53 -26.53 -3.91 -9.42
C ALA A 53 -27.12 -2.64 -8.78
N HIS A 54 -26.59 -2.23 -7.63
CA HIS A 54 -27.06 -1.07 -6.89
C HIS A 54 -25.97 0.00 -6.68
N ALA A 55 -24.83 -0.10 -7.38
CA ALA A 55 -23.78 0.90 -7.30
C ALA A 55 -24.26 2.29 -7.78
N SER A 56 -23.77 3.33 -7.13
CA SER A 56 -24.04 4.73 -7.53
C SER A 56 -23.28 5.17 -8.78
N ASP A 57 -22.40 4.33 -9.30
CA ASP A 57 -21.66 4.49 -10.55
C ASP A 57 -20.73 5.72 -10.63
N PHE A 58 -20.32 6.26 -9.48
CA PHE A 58 -19.40 7.40 -9.37
C PHE A 58 -17.97 7.03 -9.76
N VAL A 59 -17.31 7.96 -10.47
CA VAL A 59 -15.86 7.88 -10.71
C VAL A 59 -15.22 9.22 -10.34
N TYR A 60 -14.42 9.21 -9.29
CA TYR A 60 -13.53 10.29 -8.87
C TYR A 60 -12.10 9.81 -8.87
N ASN A 61 -11.16 10.66 -9.27
CA ASN A 61 -9.73 10.36 -9.23
C ASN A 61 -9.02 11.22 -8.18
N THR A 62 -9.24 10.91 -6.91
CA THR A 62 -8.82 11.74 -5.77
C THR A 62 -8.16 10.93 -4.66
N THR A 63 -7.36 9.91 -5.01
CA THR A 63 -6.63 9.10 -4.03
C THR A 63 -5.20 9.60 -3.83
N HIS A 64 -4.64 9.37 -2.63
CA HIS A 64 -3.23 9.64 -2.35
C HIS A 64 -2.31 8.47 -2.72
N ASP A 65 -2.89 7.29 -2.93
CA ASP A 65 -2.17 6.10 -3.35
C ASP A 65 -1.97 6.07 -4.87
N LYS A 66 -0.76 5.80 -5.31
CA LYS A 66 -0.39 5.77 -6.73
C LYS A 66 -1.14 4.68 -7.49
N LEU A 67 -1.19 3.47 -6.93
CA LEU A 67 -1.84 2.34 -7.58
C LEU A 67 -3.35 2.53 -7.67
N GLY A 68 -3.99 2.99 -6.58
CA GLY A 68 -5.42 3.33 -6.58
C GLY A 68 -5.74 4.48 -7.54
N ASN A 69 -4.87 5.47 -7.65
CA ASN A 69 -5.02 6.55 -8.65
C ASN A 69 -4.94 6.00 -10.08
N TRP A 70 -3.95 5.13 -10.35
CA TRP A 70 -3.79 4.51 -11.66
C TRP A 70 -5.00 3.64 -12.02
N THR A 71 -5.48 2.78 -11.12
CA THR A 71 -6.64 1.90 -11.39
C THR A 71 -7.90 2.69 -11.69
N THR A 72 -8.14 3.79 -10.95
CA THR A 72 -9.27 4.70 -11.20
C THR A 72 -9.12 5.43 -12.54
N ALA A 73 -7.94 5.99 -12.84
CA ALA A 73 -7.69 6.72 -14.09
C ALA A 73 -7.80 5.79 -15.31
N PHE A 74 -7.27 4.56 -15.21
CA PHE A 74 -7.39 3.54 -16.24
C PHE A 74 -8.86 3.15 -16.46
N SER A 75 -9.60 2.91 -15.38
CA SER A 75 -11.02 2.54 -15.43
C SER A 75 -11.86 3.64 -16.08
N ARG A 76 -11.66 4.89 -15.67
CA ARG A 76 -12.33 6.02 -16.29
C ARG A 76 -12.06 6.08 -17.80
N LYS A 77 -10.77 5.98 -18.19
CA LYS A 77 -10.40 5.98 -19.60
C LYS A 77 -11.06 4.84 -20.35
N PHE A 78 -11.09 3.63 -19.77
CA PHE A 78 -11.80 2.50 -20.37
C PHE A 78 -13.29 2.79 -20.61
N TYR A 79 -13.96 3.39 -19.61
CA TYR A 79 -15.37 3.80 -19.73
C TYR A 79 -15.57 4.87 -20.80
N GLU A 80 -14.70 5.88 -20.85
CA GLU A 80 -14.72 6.94 -21.87
C GLU A 80 -14.54 6.36 -23.28
N ASP A 81 -13.50 5.55 -23.50
CA ASP A 81 -13.16 4.98 -24.80
C ASP A 81 -14.26 4.06 -25.37
N ASN A 82 -15.06 3.46 -24.49
CA ASN A 82 -16.15 2.54 -24.88
C ASN A 82 -17.55 3.19 -24.80
N GLY A 83 -17.65 4.49 -24.55
CA GLY A 83 -18.92 5.22 -24.54
C GLY A 83 -19.78 4.99 -23.29
N PHE A 84 -19.18 4.56 -22.19
CA PHE A 84 -19.85 4.31 -20.91
C PHE A 84 -19.61 5.39 -19.88
N PHE A 85 -19.15 6.57 -20.24
CA PHE A 85 -18.83 7.62 -19.27
C PHE A 85 -19.45 8.96 -19.62
N LEU A 86 -20.13 9.55 -18.66
CA LEU A 86 -20.62 10.92 -18.68
C LEU A 86 -19.75 11.80 -17.82
N LYS A 87 -18.82 12.53 -18.42
CA LYS A 87 -17.98 13.51 -17.75
C LYS A 87 -18.79 14.76 -17.44
N LYS A 88 -19.08 15.00 -16.16
CA LYS A 88 -19.85 16.13 -15.66
C LYS A 88 -19.08 16.96 -14.63
N GLY A 89 -17.94 16.40 -14.15
CA GLY A 89 -17.18 16.92 -13.04
C GLY A 89 -17.74 16.52 -11.69
N GLY A 90 -16.97 16.82 -10.66
CA GLY A 90 -17.34 16.52 -9.28
C GLY A 90 -16.77 17.51 -8.28
N LEU A 91 -17.51 17.72 -7.20
CA LEU A 91 -17.15 18.56 -6.07
C LEU A 91 -16.83 17.68 -4.86
N GLU A 92 -15.76 17.99 -4.15
CA GLU A 92 -15.56 17.59 -2.75
C GLU A 92 -15.69 18.85 -1.91
N ILE A 93 -16.82 19.03 -1.23
CA ILE A 93 -17.07 20.21 -0.42
C ILE A 93 -16.39 20.13 0.94
N CYS A 94 -16.01 21.28 1.47
CA CYS A 94 -15.53 21.43 2.83
C CYS A 94 -16.44 22.35 3.62
N ARG A 95 -16.98 21.89 4.74
CA ARG A 95 -17.82 22.68 5.63
C ARG A 95 -17.02 23.84 6.21
N LYS A 96 -17.72 24.90 6.64
CA LYS A 96 -17.11 26.18 7.00
C LYS A 96 -16.14 26.10 8.18
N ASP A 97 -16.38 25.19 9.11
CA ASP A 97 -15.67 24.97 10.36
C ASP A 97 -14.76 23.74 10.36
N ASP A 98 -14.61 23.07 9.18
CA ASP A 98 -13.75 21.89 9.06
C ASP A 98 -12.36 22.26 8.52
N ASP A 99 -11.49 22.72 9.43
CA ASP A 99 -10.12 23.09 9.08
C ASP A 99 -9.28 21.86 8.65
N VAL A 100 -9.57 20.69 9.23
CA VAL A 100 -8.84 19.44 8.93
C VAL A 100 -9.12 19.01 7.49
N LEU A 101 -10.38 18.96 7.08
CA LEU A 101 -10.74 18.62 5.72
C LEU A 101 -10.20 19.65 4.71
N TRP A 102 -10.22 20.94 5.08
CA TRP A 102 -9.68 21.98 4.19
C TRP A 102 -8.18 21.80 3.91
N GLU A 103 -7.40 21.49 4.92
CA GLU A 103 -5.98 21.16 4.77
C GLU A 103 -5.79 19.91 3.91
N GLU A 104 -6.64 18.91 4.09
CA GLU A 104 -6.61 17.69 3.30
C GLU A 104 -6.93 17.92 1.83
N LEU A 105 -7.92 18.77 1.51
CA LEU A 105 -8.22 19.13 0.11
C LEU A 105 -7.06 19.84 -0.57
N LYS A 106 -6.33 20.70 0.15
CA LYS A 106 -5.09 21.32 -0.35
C LYS A 106 -4.05 20.27 -0.70
N ARG A 107 -3.84 19.26 0.18
CA ARG A 107 -2.90 18.15 -0.07
C ARG A 107 -3.33 17.31 -1.27
N LYS A 108 -4.62 16.98 -1.39
CA LYS A 108 -5.15 16.26 -2.55
C LYS A 108 -4.89 17.00 -3.86
N VAL A 109 -5.05 18.31 -3.87
CA VAL A 109 -4.74 19.11 -5.05
C VAL A 109 -3.26 19.08 -5.38
N ALA A 110 -2.39 19.23 -4.39
CA ALA A 110 -0.94 19.15 -4.60
C ALA A 110 -0.51 17.75 -5.07
N SER A 111 -0.85 16.68 -4.35
CA SER A 111 -0.49 15.30 -4.72
C SER A 111 -1.15 14.85 -6.03
N GLY A 112 -2.34 15.37 -6.33
CA GLY A 112 -3.03 15.08 -7.59
C GLY A 112 -2.21 15.42 -8.82
N LYS A 113 -1.41 16.50 -8.79
CA LYS A 113 -0.48 16.84 -9.88
C LYS A 113 0.60 15.77 -10.06
N ALA A 114 1.07 15.15 -8.98
CA ALA A 114 2.05 14.05 -9.07
C ALA A 114 1.50 12.89 -9.90
N PHE A 115 0.20 12.61 -9.79
CA PHE A 115 -0.47 11.52 -10.50
C PHE A 115 -1.21 11.95 -11.79
N GLY A 116 -1.13 13.25 -12.15
CA GLY A 116 -1.69 13.76 -13.40
C GLY A 116 -3.18 14.06 -13.35
N THR A 117 -3.74 14.33 -12.17
CA THR A 117 -5.11 14.81 -12.03
C THR A 117 -5.20 16.32 -12.27
N ASN A 118 -6.39 16.80 -12.70
CA ASN A 118 -6.66 18.22 -12.98
C ASN A 118 -7.46 18.91 -11.87
N VAL A 119 -7.40 18.36 -10.66
CA VAL A 119 -8.16 18.89 -9.51
C VAL A 119 -7.66 20.26 -9.07
N LYS A 120 -8.57 21.10 -8.58
CA LYS A 120 -8.24 22.43 -8.05
C LYS A 120 -9.18 22.85 -6.93
N LEU A 121 -8.69 23.72 -6.05
CA LEU A 121 -9.56 24.40 -5.07
C LEU A 121 -10.41 25.48 -5.74
N ILE A 122 -11.63 25.58 -5.29
CA ILE A 122 -12.58 26.62 -5.70
C ILE A 122 -13.30 27.21 -4.48
N SER A 123 -13.78 28.44 -4.62
CA SER A 123 -14.55 29.13 -3.57
C SER A 123 -15.95 28.52 -3.39
N ALA A 124 -16.61 28.85 -2.28
CA ALA A 124 -18.01 28.48 -2.02
C ALA A 124 -18.96 28.99 -3.13
N ALA A 125 -18.76 30.22 -3.59
CA ALA A 125 -19.55 30.80 -4.67
C ALA A 125 -19.38 30.04 -6.01
N GLU A 126 -18.13 29.67 -6.37
CA GLU A 126 -17.87 28.87 -7.56
C GLU A 126 -18.44 27.44 -7.43
N ALA A 127 -18.43 26.86 -6.23
CA ALA A 127 -19.07 25.58 -5.97
C ALA A 127 -20.61 25.67 -6.13
N LYS A 128 -21.23 26.72 -5.59
CA LYS A 128 -22.66 27.02 -5.78
C LYS A 128 -23.04 27.20 -7.24
N GLU A 129 -22.22 27.91 -8.03
CA GLU A 129 -22.44 28.06 -9.47
C GLU A 129 -22.47 26.70 -10.19
N LYS A 130 -21.61 25.76 -9.78
CA LYS A 130 -21.55 24.39 -10.36
C LYS A 130 -22.69 23.50 -9.88
N PHE A 131 -23.04 23.58 -8.62
CA PHE A 131 -24.09 22.79 -7.98
C PHE A 131 -25.12 23.73 -7.31
N PRO A 132 -26.11 24.22 -8.04
CA PRO A 132 -27.05 25.26 -7.57
C PRO A 132 -27.90 24.88 -6.35
N LEU A 133 -27.99 23.61 -6.02
CA LEU A 133 -28.71 23.10 -4.85
C LEU A 133 -27.95 23.28 -3.54
N LEU A 134 -26.64 23.57 -3.62
CA LEU A 134 -25.77 23.75 -2.47
C LEU A 134 -26.04 25.06 -1.75
N ASP A 135 -26.03 25.06 -0.43
CA ASP A 135 -25.97 26.29 0.36
C ASP A 135 -24.51 26.76 0.52
N GLU A 136 -24.16 27.87 -0.16
CA GLU A 136 -22.79 28.40 -0.11
C GLU A 136 -22.39 28.94 1.27
N GLU A 137 -23.36 29.31 2.12
CA GLU A 137 -23.06 29.76 3.49
C GLU A 137 -22.68 28.62 4.43
N SER A 138 -23.01 27.40 4.10
CA SER A 138 -22.67 26.22 4.88
C SER A 138 -21.24 25.71 4.65
N ILE A 139 -20.58 26.13 3.56
CA ILE A 139 -19.26 25.62 3.17
C ILE A 139 -18.20 26.74 3.11
N ARG A 140 -16.94 26.33 3.26
CA ARG A 140 -15.75 27.18 3.07
C ARG A 140 -15.34 27.24 1.61
N GLY A 141 -15.49 26.15 0.91
CA GLY A 141 -15.10 25.96 -0.48
C GLY A 141 -15.15 24.50 -0.87
N ALA A 142 -14.55 24.15 -1.99
CA ALA A 142 -14.51 22.79 -2.48
C ALA A 142 -13.24 22.49 -3.28
N MET A 143 -12.92 21.21 -3.43
CA MET A 143 -12.06 20.73 -4.49
C MET A 143 -12.94 20.39 -5.71
N TRP A 144 -12.58 20.90 -6.86
CA TRP A 144 -13.23 20.61 -8.14
C TRP A 144 -12.38 19.61 -8.93
N ASP A 145 -12.98 18.45 -9.24
CA ASP A 145 -12.44 17.47 -10.19
C ASP A 145 -13.19 17.59 -11.53
N PRO A 146 -12.60 18.22 -12.56
CA PRO A 146 -13.24 18.35 -13.86
C PRO A 146 -13.38 17.03 -14.61
N ASP A 147 -12.64 16.02 -14.21
CA ASP A 147 -12.57 14.71 -14.86
C ASP A 147 -13.48 13.67 -14.19
N ALA A 148 -14.08 13.99 -13.06
CA ALA A 148 -15.08 13.15 -12.42
C ALA A 148 -16.35 12.99 -13.26
N GLY A 149 -17.06 11.92 -13.06
CA GLY A 149 -18.28 11.62 -13.79
C GLY A 149 -18.96 10.33 -13.38
N LEU A 150 -19.92 9.94 -14.18
CA LEU A 150 -20.81 8.81 -13.96
C LEU A 150 -20.61 7.73 -15.03
N VAL A 151 -20.55 6.48 -14.61
CA VAL A 151 -20.68 5.35 -15.53
C VAL A 151 -22.11 5.26 -16.02
N THR A 152 -22.30 5.33 -17.35
CA THR A 152 -23.62 5.44 -18.00
C THR A 152 -23.83 4.37 -19.08
N PRO A 153 -25.09 3.94 -19.28
CA PRO A 153 -26.27 4.25 -18.47
C PRO A 153 -26.21 3.70 -17.02
N ARG A 154 -25.49 2.60 -16.80
CA ARG A 154 -25.20 1.93 -15.54
C ARG A 154 -24.02 0.98 -15.72
N SER A 155 -23.29 0.67 -14.63
CA SER A 155 -22.20 -0.32 -14.63
C SER A 155 -22.61 -1.70 -15.10
N GLN A 156 -23.87 -2.07 -14.97
CA GLN A 156 -24.43 -3.32 -15.53
C GLN A 156 -24.32 -3.40 -17.07
N GLU A 157 -24.38 -2.29 -17.79
CA GLU A 157 -24.18 -2.29 -19.24
C GLU A 157 -22.71 -2.51 -19.62
N VAL A 158 -21.79 -2.07 -18.77
CA VAL A 158 -20.36 -2.41 -18.92
C VAL A 158 -20.15 -3.91 -18.71
N VAL A 159 -20.81 -4.51 -17.72
CA VAL A 159 -20.79 -5.98 -17.52
C VAL A 159 -21.27 -6.70 -18.78
N ARG A 160 -22.42 -6.25 -19.33
CA ARG A 160 -22.98 -6.84 -20.56
C ARG A 160 -21.99 -6.75 -21.72
N PHE A 161 -21.44 -5.56 -21.95
CA PHE A 161 -20.42 -5.31 -22.97
C PHE A 161 -19.21 -6.23 -22.83
N ALA A 162 -18.64 -6.35 -21.64
CA ALA A 162 -17.47 -7.17 -21.38
C ALA A 162 -17.71 -8.66 -21.65
N ILE A 163 -18.86 -9.18 -21.17
CA ILE A 163 -19.27 -10.57 -21.39
C ILE A 163 -19.54 -10.87 -22.87
N GLU A 164 -20.28 -9.99 -23.55
CA GLU A 164 -20.58 -10.15 -24.97
C GLU A 164 -19.31 -10.11 -25.83
N SER A 165 -18.40 -9.17 -25.55
CA SER A 165 -17.13 -9.06 -26.27
C SER A 165 -16.28 -10.34 -26.14
N ALA A 166 -16.18 -10.92 -24.94
CA ALA A 166 -15.44 -12.17 -24.74
C ALA A 166 -16.14 -13.37 -25.40
N LYS A 167 -17.48 -13.43 -25.39
CA LYS A 167 -18.26 -14.48 -26.08
C LYS A 167 -18.16 -14.40 -27.59
N GLU A 168 -18.18 -13.19 -28.16
CA GLU A 168 -18.03 -12.98 -29.61
C GLU A 168 -16.68 -13.46 -30.13
N LYS A 169 -15.63 -13.37 -29.34
CA LYS A 169 -14.30 -13.92 -29.60
C LYS A 169 -14.23 -15.44 -29.41
N GLY A 170 -15.29 -16.04 -28.84
CA GLY A 170 -15.38 -17.48 -28.60
C GLY A 170 -14.51 -18.02 -27.49
N THR A 171 -14.06 -17.13 -26.59
CA THR A 171 -13.15 -17.47 -25.49
C THR A 171 -13.87 -17.75 -24.17
N LEU A 172 -15.09 -17.19 -23.99
CA LEU A 172 -15.85 -17.26 -22.73
C LEU A 172 -17.13 -18.09 -22.86
N SER A 173 -17.30 -19.01 -21.91
CA SER A 173 -18.58 -19.68 -21.65
C SER A 173 -19.09 -19.30 -20.26
N THR A 174 -20.34 -18.83 -20.15
CA THR A 174 -20.92 -18.44 -18.85
C THR A 174 -22.04 -19.38 -18.43
N TYR A 175 -22.12 -19.63 -17.11
CA TYR A 175 -23.14 -20.51 -16.49
C TYR A 175 -23.77 -19.79 -15.30
N THR A 176 -25.06 -19.46 -15.46
CA THR A 176 -25.91 -18.91 -14.38
C THR A 176 -26.51 -20.02 -13.55
N ASP A 177 -27.10 -19.66 -12.37
CA ASP A 177 -27.59 -20.65 -11.39
C ASP A 177 -26.54 -21.74 -11.13
N THR A 178 -25.26 -21.32 -11.00
CA THR A 178 -24.14 -22.26 -10.91
C THR A 178 -23.12 -21.74 -9.88
N PRO A 179 -23.46 -21.80 -8.59
CA PRO A 179 -22.52 -21.43 -7.53
C PRO A 179 -21.34 -22.40 -7.49
N ALA A 180 -20.14 -21.88 -7.21
CA ALA A 180 -19.05 -22.72 -6.74
C ALA A 180 -19.43 -23.24 -5.34
N VAL A 181 -19.27 -24.54 -5.11
CA VAL A 181 -19.59 -25.20 -3.84
C VAL A 181 -18.38 -25.88 -3.19
N GLY A 182 -17.21 -25.72 -3.80
CA GLY A 182 -15.92 -26.22 -3.29
C GLY A 182 -14.86 -26.28 -4.36
N PHE A 183 -13.69 -26.71 -3.97
CA PHE A 183 -12.52 -26.83 -4.85
C PHE A 183 -11.86 -28.20 -4.68
N ASP A 184 -11.23 -28.70 -5.74
CA ASP A 184 -10.29 -29.80 -5.68
C ASP A 184 -8.87 -29.23 -5.57
N ILE A 185 -8.15 -29.70 -4.56
CA ILE A 185 -6.79 -29.22 -4.24
C ILE A 185 -5.90 -30.45 -4.04
N GLU A 186 -4.82 -30.52 -4.80
CA GLU A 186 -3.81 -31.56 -4.69
C GLU A 186 -2.44 -30.92 -4.46
N ASN A 187 -1.73 -31.36 -3.43
CA ASN A 187 -0.40 -30.85 -3.08
C ASN A 187 -0.34 -29.29 -2.98
N GLY A 188 -1.39 -28.67 -2.40
CA GLY A 188 -1.46 -27.22 -2.24
C GLY A 188 -1.74 -26.44 -3.54
N ARG A 189 -2.17 -27.12 -4.61
CA ARG A 189 -2.52 -26.51 -5.91
C ARG A 189 -3.97 -26.82 -6.28
N ILE A 190 -4.63 -25.86 -6.90
CA ILE A 190 -5.94 -26.06 -7.52
C ILE A 190 -5.84 -27.10 -8.63
N THR A 191 -6.80 -28.01 -8.66
CA THR A 191 -7.00 -28.99 -9.74
C THR A 191 -8.42 -28.99 -10.27
N GLY A 192 -9.35 -28.27 -9.61
CA GLY A 192 -10.71 -28.16 -10.11
C GLY A 192 -11.64 -27.30 -9.26
N VAL A 193 -12.73 -26.88 -9.85
CA VAL A 193 -13.82 -26.15 -9.22
C VAL A 193 -15.09 -27.03 -9.19
N LYS A 194 -15.66 -27.22 -8.00
CA LYS A 194 -16.90 -27.99 -7.79
C LYS A 194 -18.12 -27.08 -7.90
N THR A 195 -19.11 -27.52 -8.62
CA THR A 195 -20.43 -26.89 -8.68
C THR A 195 -21.53 -27.93 -8.44
N ASP A 196 -22.76 -27.50 -8.27
CA ASP A 196 -23.93 -28.38 -8.19
C ASP A 196 -24.21 -29.14 -9.53
N LYS A 197 -23.59 -28.69 -10.64
CA LYS A 197 -23.74 -29.28 -12.00
C LYS A 197 -22.56 -30.20 -12.39
N GLY A 198 -21.52 -30.25 -11.60
CA GLY A 198 -20.33 -31.06 -11.85
C GLY A 198 -19.04 -30.34 -11.49
N THR A 199 -17.91 -31.02 -11.68
CA THR A 199 -16.57 -30.47 -11.44
C THR A 199 -15.92 -30.05 -12.76
N ILE A 200 -15.29 -28.88 -12.78
CA ILE A 200 -14.52 -28.34 -13.89
C ILE A 200 -13.04 -28.44 -13.51
N LYS A 201 -12.27 -29.21 -14.24
CA LYS A 201 -10.83 -29.32 -14.04
C LYS A 201 -10.15 -28.02 -14.51
N THR A 202 -9.29 -27.48 -13.69
CA THR A 202 -8.48 -26.29 -14.00
C THR A 202 -7.35 -26.19 -12.99
N ASP A 203 -6.23 -25.63 -13.39
CA ASP A 203 -5.11 -25.26 -12.49
C ASP A 203 -5.12 -23.76 -12.14
N LYS A 204 -6.08 -22.99 -12.69
CA LYS A 204 -6.25 -21.56 -12.42
C LYS A 204 -7.71 -21.20 -12.17
N VAL A 205 -7.99 -20.75 -10.96
CA VAL A 205 -9.27 -20.15 -10.59
C VAL A 205 -9.05 -18.73 -10.10
N VAL A 206 -9.90 -17.78 -10.48
CA VAL A 206 -9.95 -16.45 -9.89
C VAL A 206 -11.31 -16.19 -9.29
N ILE A 207 -11.32 -15.77 -8.03
CA ILE A 207 -12.55 -15.34 -7.36
C ILE A 207 -12.70 -13.83 -7.51
N SER A 208 -13.91 -13.41 -7.86
CA SER A 208 -14.40 -12.03 -7.93
C SER A 208 -15.83 -11.99 -7.42
N SER A 209 -16.00 -12.66 -6.28
CA SER A 209 -17.29 -12.96 -5.65
C SER A 209 -17.81 -11.83 -4.75
N GLY A 210 -17.05 -10.69 -4.69
CA GLY A 210 -17.45 -9.49 -3.98
C GLY A 210 -17.71 -9.74 -2.49
N ILE A 211 -18.90 -9.41 -2.00
CA ILE A 211 -19.24 -9.57 -0.58
C ILE A 211 -19.18 -11.02 -0.08
N TRP A 212 -19.18 -12.02 -0.96
CA TRP A 212 -19.05 -13.45 -0.59
C TRP A 212 -17.60 -13.95 -0.61
N GLY A 213 -16.61 -13.08 -0.87
CA GLY A 213 -15.20 -13.46 -1.06
C GLY A 213 -14.62 -14.30 0.08
N SER A 214 -14.93 -13.95 1.33
CA SER A 214 -14.50 -14.72 2.51
C SER A 214 -15.07 -16.15 2.53
N LEU A 215 -16.36 -16.34 2.23
CA LEU A 215 -17.00 -17.66 2.17
C LEU A 215 -16.43 -18.53 1.03
N VAL A 216 -16.22 -17.92 -0.13
CA VAL A 216 -15.66 -18.66 -1.28
C VAL A 216 -14.20 -19.05 -1.01
N GLY A 217 -13.43 -18.16 -0.39
CA GLY A 217 -12.05 -18.46 0.04
C GLY A 217 -11.97 -19.60 1.04
N GLU A 218 -12.85 -19.62 2.04
CA GLU A 218 -12.92 -20.69 3.05
C GLU A 218 -13.13 -22.08 2.44
N MET A 219 -13.90 -22.18 1.34
CA MET A 219 -14.10 -23.44 0.62
C MET A 219 -12.80 -24.02 0.05
N ALA A 220 -11.78 -23.18 -0.18
CA ALA A 220 -10.45 -23.55 -0.63
C ALA A 220 -9.41 -23.59 0.51
N GLY A 221 -9.81 -23.28 1.74
CA GLY A 221 -8.88 -23.10 2.86
C GLY A 221 -8.06 -21.81 2.79
N VAL A 222 -8.52 -20.84 2.02
CA VAL A 222 -7.92 -19.51 1.84
C VAL A 222 -8.64 -18.48 2.70
N LYS A 223 -7.92 -17.80 3.57
CA LYS A 223 -8.46 -16.70 4.38
C LYS A 223 -8.42 -15.40 3.57
N VAL A 224 -9.61 -14.94 3.16
CA VAL A 224 -9.77 -13.67 2.43
C VAL A 224 -10.13 -12.57 3.43
N PRO A 225 -9.24 -11.58 3.70
CA PRO A 225 -9.45 -10.58 4.75
C PRO A 225 -10.37 -9.44 4.26
N LEU A 226 -11.66 -9.74 4.13
CA LEU A 226 -12.68 -8.75 3.81
C LEU A 226 -13.95 -8.96 4.64
N MET A 227 -14.65 -7.86 4.87
CA MET A 227 -15.97 -7.85 5.51
C MET A 227 -16.97 -7.08 4.64
N PRO A 228 -18.21 -7.55 4.49
CA PRO A 228 -19.29 -6.72 3.98
C PRO A 228 -19.66 -5.64 4.99
N VAL A 229 -19.97 -4.42 4.49
CA VAL A 229 -20.45 -3.29 5.29
C VAL A 229 -21.71 -2.72 4.67
N GLU A 230 -22.66 -2.32 5.52
CA GLU A 230 -23.89 -1.65 5.11
C GLU A 230 -23.59 -0.22 4.66
N HIS A 231 -24.29 0.19 3.61
CA HIS A 231 -24.17 1.52 3.01
C HIS A 231 -25.56 2.07 2.65
N PRO A 232 -26.11 2.96 3.49
CA PRO A 232 -27.40 3.59 3.24
C PRO A 232 -27.45 4.42 1.97
N LEU A 233 -28.48 4.22 1.16
CA LEU A 233 -28.74 4.96 -0.06
C LEU A 233 -30.18 5.45 -0.04
N LEU A 234 -30.37 6.76 -0.06
CA LEU A 234 -31.67 7.42 0.04
C LEU A 234 -32.00 8.18 -1.26
N PHE A 235 -33.26 8.19 -1.61
CA PHE A 235 -33.80 8.91 -2.76
C PHE A 235 -34.80 9.97 -2.33
N PHE A 236 -34.58 11.21 -2.77
CA PHE A 236 -35.42 12.36 -2.51
C PHE A 236 -35.93 12.94 -3.82
N GLY A 237 -37.20 13.29 -3.89
CA GLY A 237 -37.71 13.89 -5.09
C GLY A 237 -39.18 13.65 -5.36
N PRO A 238 -39.61 13.91 -6.60
CA PRO A 238 -38.75 14.24 -7.76
C PRO A 238 -38.16 15.64 -7.71
N LEU A 239 -36.94 15.80 -8.20
CA LEU A 239 -36.27 17.11 -8.37
C LEU A 239 -36.81 17.78 -9.63
N PRO A 240 -37.40 18.99 -9.56
CA PRO A 240 -38.06 19.62 -10.71
C PRO A 240 -37.15 19.74 -11.94
N GLU A 241 -35.87 20.11 -11.75
CA GLU A 241 -34.90 20.32 -12.81
C GLU A 241 -34.44 19.02 -13.48
N ALA A 242 -34.58 17.89 -12.78
CA ALA A 242 -34.22 16.57 -13.29
C ALA A 242 -35.40 15.83 -13.90
N GLN A 243 -36.63 16.33 -13.68
CA GLN A 243 -37.80 15.73 -14.31
C GLN A 243 -37.83 16.00 -15.83
N GLY A 244 -37.80 14.89 -16.59
CA GLY A 244 -37.78 14.96 -18.06
C GLY A 244 -36.42 15.36 -18.62
N ALA A 245 -35.34 15.27 -17.85
CA ALA A 245 -34.00 15.47 -18.35
C ALA A 245 -33.66 14.47 -19.46
N ASP A 246 -32.93 14.92 -20.44
CA ASP A 246 -32.46 14.09 -21.56
C ASP A 246 -31.19 13.28 -21.20
N ASP A 247 -30.47 13.71 -20.17
CA ASP A 247 -29.18 13.14 -19.76
C ASP A 247 -29.29 12.37 -18.44
N PHE A 248 -28.25 11.60 -18.11
CA PHE A 248 -28.13 10.80 -16.87
C PHE A 248 -27.77 11.64 -15.65
N LEU A 249 -27.24 12.86 -15.83
CA LEU A 249 -26.96 13.84 -14.79
C LEU A 249 -27.34 15.25 -15.28
N VAL A 250 -28.00 16.03 -14.44
CA VAL A 250 -28.22 17.47 -14.63
C VAL A 250 -27.03 18.24 -14.04
N TYR A 251 -26.59 17.88 -12.85
CA TYR A 251 -25.55 18.55 -12.09
C TYR A 251 -24.27 17.68 -11.99
N PRO A 252 -23.09 18.28 -11.65
CA PRO A 252 -21.91 17.53 -11.24
C PRO A 252 -22.20 16.64 -10.04
N LEU A 253 -21.35 15.62 -9.86
CA LEU A 253 -21.34 14.81 -8.65
C LEU A 253 -20.87 15.66 -7.46
N MET A 254 -21.34 15.37 -6.25
CA MET A 254 -20.86 16.05 -5.05
C MET A 254 -20.54 15.04 -3.94
N ARG A 255 -19.43 15.27 -3.24
CA ARG A 255 -19.04 14.60 -2.01
C ARG A 255 -19.02 15.59 -0.87
N ASP A 256 -19.65 15.25 0.24
CA ASP A 256 -19.53 15.91 1.54
C ASP A 256 -18.78 14.98 2.49
N GLN A 257 -17.43 14.98 2.38
CA GLN A 257 -16.61 14.07 3.16
C GLN A 257 -16.64 14.36 4.65
N GLY A 258 -16.79 15.63 5.05
CA GLY A 258 -16.98 16.00 6.46
C GLY A 258 -18.29 15.47 7.06
N ASN A 259 -19.20 14.98 6.23
CA ASN A 259 -20.45 14.34 6.60
C ASN A 259 -20.52 12.86 6.15
N SER A 260 -19.42 12.31 5.70
CA SER A 260 -19.33 10.94 5.18
C SER A 260 -20.42 10.62 4.15
N ALA A 261 -20.72 11.58 3.25
CA ALA A 261 -21.83 11.51 2.32
C ALA A 261 -21.43 11.86 0.89
N TYR A 262 -22.24 11.43 -0.05
CA TYR A 262 -22.19 11.87 -1.44
C TYR A 262 -23.59 12.01 -2.03
N VAL A 263 -23.71 12.81 -3.09
CA VAL A 263 -24.98 13.04 -3.76
C VAL A 263 -24.81 13.17 -5.26
N ARG A 264 -25.81 12.70 -5.99
CA ARG A 264 -26.04 13.00 -7.40
C ARG A 264 -27.54 13.13 -7.69
N ASP A 265 -27.89 13.79 -8.77
CA ASP A 265 -29.21 13.60 -9.35
C ASP A 265 -29.24 12.32 -10.21
N THR A 266 -30.41 11.79 -10.46
CA THR A 266 -30.60 10.60 -11.27
C THR A 266 -30.93 10.92 -12.74
N GLY A 267 -30.93 12.21 -13.10
CA GLY A 267 -31.24 12.68 -14.46
C GLY A 267 -32.50 12.02 -15.01
N LYS A 268 -32.39 11.41 -16.17
CA LYS A 268 -33.54 10.73 -16.81
C LYS A 268 -33.92 9.39 -16.18
N LEU A 269 -33.14 8.89 -15.24
CA LEU A 269 -33.46 7.67 -14.51
C LEU A 269 -34.30 7.96 -13.26
N HIS A 270 -35.02 6.97 -12.77
CA HIS A 270 -35.78 7.01 -11.51
C HIS A 270 -36.67 8.26 -11.32
N GLY A 271 -37.17 8.87 -12.42
CA GLY A 271 -38.07 10.04 -12.35
C GLY A 271 -37.37 11.33 -11.94
N GLY A 272 -36.06 11.44 -12.00
CA GLY A 272 -35.28 12.64 -11.67
C GLY A 272 -35.25 12.93 -10.17
N MET A 273 -34.66 12.05 -9.40
CA MET A 273 -34.50 12.19 -7.94
C MET A 273 -33.12 12.67 -7.58
N LEU A 274 -32.90 13.05 -6.33
CA LEU A 274 -31.58 13.15 -5.70
C LEU A 274 -31.27 11.82 -4.97
N GLU A 275 -30.17 11.20 -5.31
CA GLU A 275 -29.63 10.01 -4.65
C GLU A 275 -28.55 10.46 -3.66
N TRP A 276 -28.76 10.17 -2.39
CA TRP A 276 -27.82 10.41 -1.30
C TRP A 276 -27.29 9.10 -0.75
N GLY A 277 -25.98 8.90 -0.78
CA GLY A 277 -25.30 7.78 -0.12
C GLY A 277 -24.59 8.25 1.13
N PHE A 278 -24.69 7.47 2.22
CA PHE A 278 -24.06 7.75 3.49
C PHE A 278 -23.13 6.62 3.89
N TYR A 279 -22.02 6.97 4.49
CA TYR A 279 -21.15 6.03 5.20
C TYR A 279 -21.29 6.31 6.69
N GLU A 280 -21.70 5.30 7.45
CA GLU A 280 -21.79 5.43 8.89
C GLU A 280 -20.37 5.42 9.48
N ASP A 281 -19.85 6.59 9.80
CA ASP A 281 -18.49 6.78 10.29
C ASP A 281 -18.31 6.49 11.79
N LYS A 282 -19.38 6.61 12.58
CA LYS A 282 -19.31 6.39 14.03
C LYS A 282 -19.49 4.92 14.42
N LYS A 283 -20.41 4.24 13.75
CA LYS A 283 -20.77 2.84 14.04
C LYS A 283 -21.07 2.05 12.77
N PRO A 284 -20.05 1.88 11.87
CA PRO A 284 -20.27 1.12 10.65
C PRO A 284 -20.80 -0.28 10.97
N ARG A 285 -21.77 -0.72 10.18
CA ARG A 285 -22.38 -2.03 10.34
C ARG A 285 -21.71 -3.05 9.45
N LEU A 286 -20.76 -3.76 10.02
CA LEU A 286 -20.19 -4.94 9.38
C LEU A 286 -21.18 -6.10 9.40
N VAL A 287 -21.22 -6.84 8.31
CA VAL A 287 -22.10 -7.99 8.12
C VAL A 287 -21.25 -9.25 8.10
N GLU A 288 -21.63 -10.24 8.93
CA GLU A 288 -21.02 -11.56 8.83
C GLU A 288 -21.40 -12.18 7.48
N ALA A 289 -20.44 -12.80 6.81
CA ALA A 289 -20.66 -13.30 5.45
C ALA A 289 -21.78 -14.35 5.38
N GLU A 290 -21.97 -15.12 6.45
CA GLU A 290 -23.04 -16.12 6.59
C GLU A 290 -24.45 -15.50 6.71
N ASP A 291 -24.53 -14.20 7.02
CA ASP A 291 -25.78 -13.44 7.16
C ASP A 291 -26.19 -12.71 5.86
N ILE A 292 -25.37 -12.83 4.80
CA ILE A 292 -25.69 -12.32 3.46
C ILE A 292 -26.86 -13.17 2.89
N GLY A 293 -27.88 -12.48 2.37
CA GLY A 293 -29.07 -13.13 1.84
C GLY A 293 -30.02 -13.67 2.91
N ASN A 294 -29.84 -13.30 4.19
CA ASN A 294 -30.78 -13.61 5.25
C ASN A 294 -32.16 -13.00 4.94
N PRO A 295 -33.22 -13.82 4.73
CA PRO A 295 -34.53 -13.34 4.26
C PRO A 295 -35.20 -12.32 5.21
N GLU A 296 -34.86 -12.31 6.50
CA GLU A 296 -35.41 -11.36 7.46
C GLU A 296 -34.81 -9.95 7.34
N LYS A 297 -33.62 -9.84 6.73
CA LYS A 297 -32.86 -8.60 6.60
C LYS A 297 -32.76 -8.11 5.15
N THR A 298 -32.96 -9.02 4.19
CA THR A 298 -32.81 -8.75 2.75
C THR A 298 -34.06 -8.06 2.20
N MET A 299 -33.87 -7.00 1.44
CA MET A 299 -34.98 -6.22 0.87
C MET A 299 -35.41 -6.75 -0.52
N MET A 300 -34.58 -6.55 -1.56
CA MET A 300 -34.89 -6.96 -2.94
C MET A 300 -33.87 -7.96 -3.50
N SER A 301 -32.65 -7.94 -3.01
CA SER A 301 -31.60 -8.87 -3.41
C SER A 301 -30.67 -9.18 -2.25
N ASP A 302 -29.86 -10.24 -2.37
CA ASP A 302 -28.93 -10.66 -1.33
C ASP A 302 -27.99 -9.52 -0.86
N SER A 303 -27.65 -8.57 -1.73
CA SER A 303 -26.78 -7.44 -1.44
C SER A 303 -27.52 -6.16 -1.01
N MET A 304 -28.83 -6.22 -0.78
CA MET A 304 -29.65 -5.09 -0.36
C MET A 304 -30.41 -5.41 0.92
N ARG A 305 -30.40 -4.48 1.88
CA ARG A 305 -31.05 -4.63 3.19
C ARG A 305 -32.04 -3.51 3.44
N TYR A 306 -32.94 -3.73 4.40
CA TYR A 306 -33.84 -2.68 4.86
C TYR A 306 -33.06 -1.53 5.51
N LEU A 307 -33.48 -0.30 5.22
CA LEU A 307 -32.88 0.92 5.77
C LEU A 307 -33.31 1.13 7.23
N ASP A 308 -32.37 1.56 8.06
CA ASP A 308 -32.63 2.04 9.41
C ASP A 308 -32.26 3.53 9.50
N LEU A 309 -33.28 4.40 9.61
CA LEU A 309 -33.09 5.85 9.62
C LEU A 309 -32.45 6.36 10.91
N GLU A 310 -32.54 5.64 12.02
CA GLU A 310 -31.92 6.07 13.29
C GLU A 310 -30.40 6.15 13.13
N GLU A 311 -29.82 5.35 12.25
CA GLU A 311 -28.38 5.26 12.03
C GLU A 311 -27.81 6.46 11.28
N ILE A 312 -28.61 7.02 10.38
CA ILE A 312 -28.18 8.12 9.51
C ILE A 312 -28.81 9.47 9.92
N ALA A 313 -29.43 9.56 11.09
CA ALA A 313 -30.13 10.77 11.52
C ALA A 313 -29.21 12.00 11.52
N GLU A 314 -28.01 11.90 12.12
CA GLU A 314 -27.06 13.00 12.17
C GLU A 314 -26.48 13.37 10.79
N PRO A 315 -25.97 12.42 9.97
CA PRO A 315 -25.57 12.71 8.59
C PRO A 315 -26.68 13.33 7.75
N LEU A 316 -27.92 12.89 7.95
CA LEU A 316 -29.07 13.42 7.22
C LEU A 316 -29.42 14.86 7.63
N GLU A 317 -29.34 15.21 8.92
CA GLU A 317 -29.47 16.60 9.38
C GLU A 317 -28.46 17.52 8.72
N LYS A 318 -27.20 17.10 8.68
CA LYS A 318 -26.13 17.86 8.00
C LYS A 318 -26.35 17.97 6.48
N ALA A 319 -26.95 16.94 5.85
CA ALA A 319 -27.31 17.01 4.44
C ALA A 319 -28.40 18.08 4.17
N PHE A 320 -29.36 18.27 5.07
CA PHE A 320 -30.33 19.33 4.99
C PHE A 320 -29.71 20.73 5.10
N GLU A 321 -28.66 20.89 5.87
CA GLU A 321 -27.93 22.16 5.97
C GLU A 321 -27.19 22.51 4.68
N THR A 322 -26.53 21.54 4.06
CA THR A 322 -25.74 21.74 2.84
C THR A 322 -26.61 21.79 1.58
N THR A 323 -27.75 21.11 1.61
CA THR A 323 -28.66 21.02 0.45
C THR A 323 -30.11 21.25 0.92
N PRO A 324 -30.53 22.52 1.20
CA PRO A 324 -31.80 22.84 1.84
C PRO A 324 -33.03 22.36 1.09
N ILE A 325 -32.97 22.19 -0.24
CA ILE A 325 -34.07 21.68 -1.05
C ILE A 325 -34.60 20.32 -0.59
N LEU A 326 -33.74 19.52 0.10
CA LEU A 326 -34.17 18.24 0.67
C LEU A 326 -35.37 18.37 1.61
N THR A 327 -35.54 19.52 2.27
CA THR A 327 -36.70 19.78 3.15
C THR A 327 -38.00 19.92 2.39
N GLU A 328 -37.95 20.25 1.10
CA GLU A 328 -39.07 20.43 0.21
C GLU A 328 -39.37 19.18 -0.62
N LEU A 329 -38.36 18.34 -0.84
CA LEU A 329 -38.48 17.11 -1.58
C LEU A 329 -39.03 15.98 -0.71
N GLY A 330 -39.93 15.17 -1.28
CA GLY A 330 -40.39 13.95 -0.60
C GLY A 330 -39.31 12.89 -0.55
N TRP A 331 -39.21 12.17 0.57
CA TRP A 331 -38.36 10.97 0.66
C TRP A 331 -39.11 9.76 0.09
N ASP A 332 -38.45 9.03 -0.83
CA ASP A 332 -38.98 7.79 -1.37
C ASP A 332 -38.43 6.57 -0.58
N GLU A 333 -39.18 6.18 0.45
CA GLU A 333 -38.87 5.03 1.29
C GLU A 333 -38.76 3.73 0.50
N ARG A 334 -39.51 3.56 -0.59
CA ARG A 334 -39.55 2.32 -1.35
C ARG A 334 -38.30 2.09 -2.20
N SER A 335 -37.70 3.18 -2.67
CA SER A 335 -36.48 3.13 -3.45
C SER A 335 -35.21 3.18 -2.59
N SER A 336 -35.35 3.55 -1.32
CA SER A 336 -34.24 3.70 -0.38
C SER A 336 -33.90 2.36 0.31
N PHE A 337 -32.62 2.09 0.50
CA PHE A 337 -32.14 0.80 1.02
C PHE A 337 -30.72 0.91 1.63
N ASN A 338 -30.28 -0.13 2.33
CA ASN A 338 -28.90 -0.40 2.69
C ASN A 338 -28.27 -1.33 1.66
N GLY A 339 -27.27 -0.86 0.91
CA GLY A 339 -26.46 -1.68 0.03
C GLY A 339 -25.30 -2.34 0.79
N LEU A 340 -24.87 -3.52 0.35
CA LEU A 340 -23.67 -4.16 0.88
C LEU A 340 -22.49 -3.93 -0.07
N LEU A 341 -21.36 -3.53 0.49
CA LEU A 341 -20.07 -3.42 -0.21
C LEU A 341 -18.94 -4.04 0.62
N SER A 342 -17.84 -4.42 -0.02
CA SER A 342 -16.70 -5.05 0.66
C SER A 342 -15.71 -4.02 1.18
N VAL A 343 -15.23 -4.21 2.41
CA VAL A 343 -14.11 -3.46 3.01
C VAL A 343 -13.03 -4.41 3.51
N THR A 344 -11.79 -3.96 3.49
CA THR A 344 -10.60 -4.69 3.95
C THR A 344 -9.98 -4.02 5.18
N PRO A 345 -9.10 -4.69 5.91
CA PRO A 345 -8.47 -4.12 7.10
C PRO A 345 -7.65 -2.85 6.86
N ASP A 346 -7.17 -2.63 5.64
CA ASP A 346 -6.32 -1.49 5.26
C ASP A 346 -6.91 -0.59 4.15
N GLY A 347 -8.07 -0.96 3.62
CA GLY A 347 -8.76 -0.23 2.55
C GLY A 347 -8.26 -0.55 1.13
N GLY A 348 -7.21 -1.34 0.98
CA GLY A 348 -6.70 -1.76 -0.33
C GLY A 348 -7.49 -2.93 -0.93
N SER A 349 -7.52 -3.02 -2.25
CA SER A 349 -8.06 -4.19 -2.96
C SER A 349 -7.23 -5.45 -2.67
N LEU A 350 -7.81 -6.62 -2.88
CA LEU A 350 -7.17 -7.92 -2.69
C LEU A 350 -6.95 -8.56 -4.08
N ILE A 351 -5.75 -8.46 -4.60
CA ILE A 351 -5.39 -8.95 -5.92
C ILE A 351 -4.18 -9.89 -5.80
N GLY A 352 -4.12 -10.93 -6.62
CA GLY A 352 -2.96 -11.80 -6.69
C GLY A 352 -3.26 -13.27 -6.37
N GLU A 353 -2.23 -14.12 -6.48
CA GLU A 353 -2.31 -15.53 -6.13
C GLU A 353 -2.29 -15.72 -4.61
N SER A 354 -3.15 -16.59 -4.10
CA SER A 354 -3.20 -16.89 -2.67
C SER A 354 -1.88 -17.47 -2.15
N PRO A 355 -1.38 -16.97 -1.00
CA PRO A 355 -0.26 -17.62 -0.33
C PRO A 355 -0.53 -19.06 0.13
N GLU A 356 -1.79 -19.41 0.38
CA GLU A 356 -2.19 -20.72 0.91
C GLU A 356 -2.32 -21.77 -0.19
N VAL A 357 -2.86 -21.40 -1.37
CA VAL A 357 -3.20 -22.36 -2.44
C VAL A 357 -2.76 -21.81 -3.79
N ARG A 358 -1.82 -22.50 -4.43
CA ARG A 358 -1.35 -22.17 -5.78
C ARG A 358 -2.47 -22.34 -6.80
N GLY A 359 -2.52 -21.46 -7.79
CA GLY A 359 -3.57 -21.42 -8.82
C GLY A 359 -4.89 -20.83 -8.32
N PHE A 360 -4.99 -20.43 -7.04
CA PHE A 360 -6.16 -19.74 -6.50
C PHE A 360 -5.88 -18.24 -6.46
N TRP A 361 -6.50 -17.48 -7.35
CA TRP A 361 -6.32 -16.05 -7.52
C TRP A 361 -7.49 -15.27 -6.93
N LEU A 362 -7.21 -14.05 -6.50
CA LEU A 362 -8.19 -13.10 -5.99
C LEU A 362 -8.20 -11.84 -6.85
N CYS A 363 -9.40 -11.29 -7.05
CA CYS A 363 -9.62 -9.91 -7.48
C CYS A 363 -10.88 -9.42 -6.74
N GLU A 364 -10.70 -9.08 -5.46
CA GLU A 364 -11.77 -8.83 -4.48
C GLU A 364 -11.64 -7.44 -3.85
N ALA A 365 -12.70 -6.99 -3.19
CA ALA A 365 -12.77 -5.67 -2.58
C ALA A 365 -12.48 -4.53 -3.58
N VAL A 366 -13.02 -4.66 -4.79
CA VAL A 366 -12.87 -3.73 -5.90
C VAL A 366 -14.21 -3.07 -6.21
N TRP A 367 -14.21 -1.76 -6.31
CA TRP A 367 -15.41 -0.98 -6.56
C TRP A 367 -15.54 -0.61 -8.05
N VAL A 368 -16.74 -0.13 -8.47
CA VAL A 368 -17.00 0.22 -9.88
C VAL A 368 -15.96 1.18 -10.46
N LYS A 369 -15.54 2.17 -9.66
CA LYS A 369 -14.54 3.16 -10.10
C LYS A 369 -13.19 2.57 -10.50
N ASP A 370 -12.82 1.40 -9.91
CA ASP A 370 -11.53 0.72 -10.11
C ASP A 370 -11.65 -0.60 -10.89
N GLY A 371 -12.87 -1.06 -11.15
CA GLY A 371 -13.16 -2.39 -11.69
C GLY A 371 -12.35 -2.76 -12.93
N PRO A 372 -12.41 -2.02 -14.03
CA PRO A 372 -11.59 -2.28 -15.24
C PRO A 372 -10.08 -2.27 -14.99
N GLY A 373 -9.57 -1.35 -14.16
CA GLY A 373 -8.14 -1.23 -13.87
C GLY A 373 -7.61 -2.38 -13.02
N CYS A 374 -8.29 -2.70 -11.92
CA CYS A 374 -7.92 -3.83 -11.07
C CYS A 374 -8.01 -5.17 -11.82
N ALA A 375 -9.09 -5.38 -12.58
CA ALA A 375 -9.25 -6.58 -13.39
C ALA A 375 -8.16 -6.69 -14.49
N ARG A 376 -7.73 -5.55 -15.08
CA ARG A 376 -6.62 -5.52 -16.04
C ARG A 376 -5.32 -6.00 -15.39
N LEU A 377 -4.96 -5.46 -14.24
CA LEU A 377 -3.72 -5.84 -13.54
C LEU A 377 -3.77 -7.31 -13.09
N CYS A 378 -4.89 -7.77 -12.55
CA CYS A 378 -5.07 -9.17 -12.15
C CYS A 378 -4.94 -10.12 -13.34
N ALA A 379 -5.62 -9.83 -14.44
CA ALA A 379 -5.57 -10.65 -15.66
C ALA A 379 -4.17 -10.66 -16.29
N GLU A 380 -3.48 -9.50 -16.27
CA GLU A 380 -2.10 -9.38 -16.75
C GLU A 380 -1.16 -10.25 -15.91
N TRP A 381 -1.25 -10.15 -14.59
CA TRP A 381 -0.46 -10.96 -13.68
C TRP A 381 -0.70 -12.46 -13.86
N MET A 382 -1.99 -12.88 -13.95
CA MET A 382 -2.36 -14.28 -14.21
C MET A 382 -1.83 -14.82 -15.53
N ALA A 383 -1.85 -14.00 -16.59
CA ALA A 383 -1.51 -14.43 -17.94
C ALA A 383 -0.01 -14.37 -18.25
N THR A 384 0.72 -13.44 -17.65
CA THR A 384 2.11 -13.12 -18.00
C THR A 384 3.10 -13.27 -16.85
N GLY A 385 2.63 -13.46 -15.61
CA GLY A 385 3.45 -13.50 -14.39
C GLY A 385 3.91 -12.14 -13.88
N LYS A 386 3.54 -11.04 -14.55
CA LYS A 386 3.98 -9.68 -14.23
C LYS A 386 2.88 -8.64 -14.45
N THR A 387 3.09 -7.44 -13.97
CA THR A 387 2.17 -6.29 -14.09
C THR A 387 2.91 -5.03 -14.47
N GLN A 388 2.23 -4.13 -15.17
CA GLN A 388 2.79 -2.83 -15.52
C GLN A 388 2.91 -1.85 -14.34
N MET A 389 2.31 -2.17 -13.20
CA MET A 389 2.35 -1.38 -11.97
C MET A 389 2.87 -2.26 -10.83
N ASP A 390 3.53 -1.64 -9.87
CA ASP A 390 3.89 -2.31 -8.62
C ASP A 390 2.63 -2.70 -7.85
N MET A 391 2.53 -3.99 -7.50
CA MET A 391 1.32 -4.56 -6.89
C MET A 391 1.41 -4.73 -5.38
N HIS A 392 2.53 -4.42 -4.74
CA HIS A 392 2.74 -4.71 -3.31
C HIS A 392 1.59 -4.23 -2.42
N SER A 393 1.02 -3.05 -2.69
CA SER A 393 -0.07 -2.50 -1.89
C SER A 393 -1.44 -3.15 -2.11
N PHE A 394 -1.64 -3.88 -3.21
CA PHE A 394 -2.90 -4.60 -3.50
C PHE A 394 -2.75 -6.12 -3.45
N ASP A 395 -1.51 -6.64 -3.40
CA ASP A 395 -1.25 -8.06 -3.31
C ASP A 395 -1.87 -8.64 -2.02
N ILE A 396 -2.62 -9.73 -2.14
CA ILE A 396 -3.17 -10.47 -0.98
C ILE A 396 -2.06 -10.93 -0.04
N ALA A 397 -0.88 -11.21 -0.56
CA ALA A 397 0.28 -11.63 0.22
C ALA A 397 0.85 -10.55 1.16
N ARG A 398 0.40 -9.28 1.06
CA ARG A 398 0.76 -8.24 2.04
C ARG A 398 0.24 -8.53 3.46
N PHE A 399 -0.80 -9.37 3.58
CA PHE A 399 -1.33 -9.79 4.87
C PHE A 399 -0.62 -11.03 5.38
N TYR A 400 0.01 -10.92 6.53
CA TYR A 400 0.54 -12.06 7.26
C TYR A 400 -0.59 -12.95 7.82
N PRO A 401 -0.34 -14.24 8.10
CA PRO A 401 -1.39 -15.15 8.56
C PRO A 401 -2.20 -14.64 9.75
N ALA A 402 -1.57 -14.02 10.74
CA ALA A 402 -2.25 -13.47 11.91
C ALA A 402 -3.17 -12.28 11.59
N GLN A 403 -2.83 -11.50 10.56
CA GLN A 403 -3.66 -10.39 10.10
C GLN A 403 -4.88 -10.84 9.28
N LYS A 404 -4.96 -12.11 8.91
CA LYS A 404 -6.12 -12.74 8.25
C LYS A 404 -7.04 -13.46 9.23
N GLU A 405 -6.76 -13.43 10.53
CA GLU A 405 -7.65 -13.98 11.55
C GLU A 405 -8.93 -13.15 11.68
N LYS A 406 -10.07 -13.82 11.85
CA LYS A 406 -11.41 -13.20 11.83
C LYS A 406 -11.53 -12.00 12.78
N ALA A 407 -10.94 -12.08 13.98
CA ALA A 407 -10.98 -10.98 14.95
C ALA A 407 -10.20 -9.74 14.46
N PHE A 408 -9.01 -9.94 13.91
CA PHE A 408 -8.22 -8.86 13.32
C PHE A 408 -8.95 -8.23 12.14
N VAL A 409 -9.40 -9.05 11.19
CA VAL A 409 -10.12 -8.59 9.99
C VAL A 409 -11.35 -7.77 10.39
N LYS A 410 -12.15 -8.26 11.34
CA LYS A 410 -13.35 -7.54 11.81
C LYS A 410 -13.02 -6.19 12.43
N ASN A 411 -12.09 -6.16 13.39
CA ASN A 411 -11.75 -4.93 14.10
C ASN A 411 -11.14 -3.87 13.17
N ARG A 412 -10.20 -4.26 12.31
CA ARG A 412 -9.55 -3.36 11.36
C ARG A 412 -10.48 -2.91 10.24
N SER A 413 -11.33 -3.82 9.73
CA SER A 413 -12.35 -3.44 8.74
C SER A 413 -13.39 -2.50 9.34
N PHE A 414 -13.74 -2.65 10.63
CA PHE A 414 -14.59 -1.70 11.32
C PHE A 414 -13.95 -0.31 11.39
N GLU A 415 -12.70 -0.23 11.86
CA GLU A 415 -11.95 1.03 11.94
C GLU A 415 -11.74 1.66 10.55
N ASN A 416 -11.42 0.84 9.54
CA ASN A 416 -11.29 1.34 8.18
C ASN A 416 -12.63 1.82 7.60
N ALA A 417 -13.74 1.14 7.89
CA ALA A 417 -15.07 1.56 7.46
C ALA A 417 -15.47 2.94 8.02
N GLN A 418 -15.01 3.28 9.24
CA GLN A 418 -15.19 4.61 9.82
C GLN A 418 -14.48 5.71 9.03
N THR A 419 -13.45 5.38 8.27
CA THR A 419 -12.59 6.34 7.56
C THR A 419 -12.74 6.29 6.03
N ILE A 420 -13.69 5.52 5.49
CA ILE A 420 -13.87 5.40 4.03
C ILE A 420 -14.09 6.77 3.36
N TYR A 421 -14.86 7.64 4.00
CA TYR A 421 -15.12 9.00 3.53
C TYR A 421 -14.50 10.09 4.40
N THR A 422 -14.08 9.76 5.61
CA THR A 422 -13.22 10.68 6.36
C THR A 422 -11.91 10.79 5.61
N PRO A 423 -11.43 12.01 5.31
CA PRO A 423 -10.23 12.17 4.53
C PRO A 423 -9.08 11.42 5.19
N PRO A 424 -8.39 10.55 4.46
CA PRO A 424 -7.18 9.96 4.98
C PRO A 424 -6.18 11.07 5.21
N VAL A 425 -5.94 11.39 6.45
CA VAL A 425 -4.95 12.40 6.82
C VAL A 425 -3.58 11.91 6.34
N HIS A 426 -2.87 12.76 5.67
CA HIS A 426 -1.51 12.45 5.22
C HIS A 426 -0.49 13.25 6.05
N PRO A 427 0.40 12.62 6.81
CA PRO A 427 0.59 11.17 6.97
C PRO A 427 -0.58 10.49 7.69
N LYS A 428 -0.87 9.24 7.28
CA LYS A 428 -2.01 8.48 7.83
C LYS A 428 -1.85 8.28 9.33
N GLU A 429 -2.93 8.51 10.07
CA GLU A 429 -2.98 8.19 11.50
C GLU A 429 -2.78 6.69 11.73
N PRO A 430 -2.13 6.29 12.84
CA PRO A 430 -1.99 4.89 13.18
C PRO A 430 -3.35 4.28 13.50
N TYR A 431 -3.53 3.00 13.20
CA TYR A 431 -4.68 2.25 13.65
C TYR A 431 -4.67 2.14 15.18
N ILE A 432 -5.86 2.18 15.78
CA ILE A 432 -6.06 2.02 17.22
C ILE A 432 -6.55 0.62 17.60
N SER A 433 -7.19 -0.10 16.68
CA SER A 433 -7.70 -1.46 16.90
C SER A 433 -6.63 -2.51 16.59
N SER A 434 -6.77 -3.69 17.21
CA SER A 434 -5.89 -4.85 16.99
C SER A 434 -4.39 -4.51 17.03
N ARG A 435 -4.02 -3.62 17.96
CA ARG A 435 -2.62 -3.29 18.27
C ARG A 435 -1.97 -4.41 19.07
N GLU A 436 -0.65 -4.34 19.19
CA GLU A 436 0.15 -5.34 19.93
C GLU A 436 -0.05 -6.77 19.39
N LEU A 437 -0.28 -6.92 18.06
CA LEU A 437 -0.42 -8.24 17.45
C LEU A 437 0.89 -9.04 17.60
N PHE A 438 2.03 -8.36 17.36
CA PHE A 438 3.35 -8.85 17.65
C PHE A 438 4.16 -7.78 18.37
N VAL A 439 4.85 -8.19 19.42
CA VAL A 439 5.74 -7.34 20.19
C VAL A 439 7.11 -8.01 20.32
N SER A 440 8.16 -7.19 20.34
CA SER A 440 9.52 -7.65 20.54
C SER A 440 9.80 -7.94 22.02
N PRO A 441 10.87 -8.68 22.36
CA PRO A 441 11.28 -8.87 23.75
C PRO A 441 11.75 -7.57 24.42
N PHE A 442 11.91 -6.49 23.64
CA PHE A 442 12.29 -5.16 24.15
C PHE A 442 11.09 -4.29 24.51
N TYR A 443 9.88 -4.66 24.04
CA TYR A 443 8.69 -3.83 24.03
C TYR A 443 8.31 -3.27 25.43
N ALA A 444 8.40 -4.11 26.46
CA ALA A 444 8.08 -3.66 27.82
C ALA A 444 8.98 -2.49 28.25
N ARG A 445 10.28 -2.58 27.97
CA ARG A 445 11.25 -1.51 28.28
C ARG A 445 11.03 -0.30 27.40
N GLU A 446 10.72 -0.48 26.12
CA GLU A 446 10.42 0.62 25.20
C GLU A 446 9.19 1.42 25.66
N LYS A 447 8.15 0.74 26.17
CA LYS A 447 6.98 1.41 26.79
C LYS A 447 7.36 2.20 28.03
N GLU A 448 8.20 1.65 28.92
CA GLU A 448 8.69 2.36 30.12
C GLU A 448 9.52 3.59 29.78
N LEU A 449 10.24 3.56 28.66
CA LEU A 449 10.98 4.70 28.13
C LEU A 449 10.11 5.74 27.42
N GLY A 450 8.79 5.49 27.35
CA GLY A 450 7.83 6.37 26.68
C GLY A 450 7.96 6.31 25.16
N GLY A 451 8.09 5.10 24.59
CA GLY A 451 8.10 4.90 23.15
C GLY A 451 6.78 5.36 22.53
N TYR A 452 6.87 6.13 21.44
CA TYR A 452 5.73 6.53 20.62
C TYR A 452 5.47 5.47 19.55
N PHE A 453 4.49 4.60 19.79
CA PHE A 453 4.17 3.49 18.86
C PHE A 453 3.17 3.95 17.79
N GLU A 454 3.68 4.63 16.77
CA GLU A 454 2.88 5.25 15.71
C GLU A 454 2.68 4.35 14.49
N ASN A 455 3.62 3.42 14.26
CA ASN A 455 3.62 2.60 13.06
C ASN A 455 3.77 1.11 13.38
N GLU A 456 2.76 0.34 13.00
CA GLU A 456 2.81 -1.10 12.91
C GLU A 456 3.28 -1.52 11.51
N VAL A 457 4.10 -2.57 11.43
CA VAL A 457 4.46 -3.22 10.16
C VAL A 457 4.36 -4.73 10.32
N GLY A 458 3.56 -5.36 9.45
CA GLY A 458 3.34 -6.81 9.50
C GLY A 458 2.76 -7.28 10.84
N GLY A 459 2.12 -6.39 11.60
CA GLY A 459 1.60 -6.65 12.94
C GLY A 459 2.58 -6.35 14.09
N TRP A 460 3.82 -5.94 13.79
CA TRP A 460 4.83 -5.61 14.79
C TRP A 460 4.74 -4.15 15.23
N GLU A 461 4.76 -3.92 16.55
CA GLU A 461 4.86 -2.59 17.12
C GLU A 461 6.27 -2.01 16.97
N ARG A 462 6.35 -0.72 16.60
CA ARG A 462 7.63 0.00 16.44
C ARG A 462 7.54 1.36 17.08
N ALA A 463 8.51 1.70 17.92
CA ALA A 463 8.61 3.04 18.50
C ALA A 463 9.15 4.04 17.45
N PHE A 464 8.45 5.15 17.26
CA PHE A 464 8.86 6.27 16.41
C PHE A 464 10.06 7.03 17.02
N ALA A 465 9.99 7.32 18.30
CA ALA A 465 10.98 7.99 19.14
C ALA A 465 10.66 7.70 20.62
N TYR A 466 11.52 8.14 21.56
CA TYR A 466 11.34 7.87 22.99
C TYR A 466 11.26 9.16 23.82
N GLU A 467 10.16 9.37 24.55
CA GLU A 467 9.97 10.56 25.38
C GLU A 467 11.07 10.72 26.45
N SER A 468 11.61 9.62 26.98
CA SER A 468 12.74 9.66 27.93
C SER A 468 13.96 10.40 27.40
N ASN A 469 14.10 10.52 26.09
CA ASN A 469 15.19 11.23 25.43
C ASN A 469 15.00 12.76 25.44
N ARG A 470 13.78 13.27 25.67
CA ARG A 470 13.54 14.73 25.76
C ARG A 470 14.42 15.40 26.77
N GLN A 471 14.61 14.79 27.92
CA GLN A 471 15.50 15.34 28.98
C GLN A 471 16.97 14.93 28.76
N LYS A 472 17.21 13.67 28.33
CA LYS A 472 18.56 13.14 28.18
C LYS A 472 19.34 13.81 27.05
N LEU A 473 18.64 14.23 25.99
CA LEU A 473 19.21 14.77 24.76
C LEU A 473 18.95 16.29 24.60
N ASP A 474 18.76 17.03 25.70
CA ASP A 474 18.46 18.46 25.66
C ASP A 474 19.47 19.27 24.83
N ASN A 475 20.77 18.93 24.89
CA ASN A 475 21.81 19.55 24.10
C ASN A 475 21.64 19.35 22.58
N TYR A 476 21.04 18.26 22.15
CA TYR A 476 20.74 18.00 20.74
C TYR A 476 19.38 18.62 20.35
N LEU A 477 18.39 18.60 21.24
CA LEU A 477 17.10 19.25 21.02
C LEU A 477 17.26 20.74 20.69
N GLN A 478 18.23 21.41 21.30
CA GLN A 478 18.53 22.82 21.01
C GLN A 478 19.15 23.06 19.62
N GLN A 479 19.57 22.00 18.92
CA GLN A 479 20.22 22.07 17.60
C GLN A 479 19.27 21.72 16.44
N VAL A 480 18.10 21.19 16.74
CA VAL A 480 17.13 20.74 15.73
C VAL A 480 15.89 21.63 15.70
N PRO A 481 15.23 21.77 14.55
CA PRO A 481 14.01 22.57 14.49
C PRO A 481 12.85 21.85 15.20
N VAL A 482 12.02 22.64 15.88
CA VAL A 482 10.72 22.19 16.36
C VAL A 482 9.71 22.46 15.27
N ARG A 483 9.04 21.42 14.79
CA ARG A 483 8.00 21.54 13.75
C ARG A 483 6.68 21.99 14.35
N GLY A 484 5.93 22.82 13.61
CA GLY A 484 4.51 23.01 13.86
C GLY A 484 3.74 21.75 13.45
N ASN A 485 2.96 21.18 14.35
CA ASN A 485 2.26 19.89 14.15
C ASN A 485 0.74 20.03 14.09
N GLU A 486 0.19 21.25 14.03
CA GLU A 486 -1.26 21.46 14.12
C GLU A 486 -2.05 20.76 13.01
N TRP A 487 -1.40 20.51 11.88
CA TRP A 487 -1.97 19.81 10.74
C TRP A 487 -1.65 18.31 10.68
N ASP A 488 -0.65 17.84 11.48
CA ASP A 488 -0.29 16.42 11.57
C ASP A 488 -0.97 15.81 12.82
N ARG A 489 -2.07 15.14 12.60
CA ARG A 489 -2.90 14.56 13.65
C ARG A 489 -2.23 13.45 14.45
N ARG A 490 -1.11 12.90 13.97
CA ARG A 490 -0.32 11.94 14.75
C ARG A 490 0.37 12.58 15.94
N HIS A 491 0.64 13.88 15.90
CA HIS A 491 1.31 14.63 16.96
C HIS A 491 2.64 13.99 17.42
N VAL A 492 3.42 13.45 16.48
CA VAL A 492 4.68 12.77 16.80
C VAL A 492 5.80 13.76 17.09
N PRO A 493 6.68 13.48 18.06
CA PRO A 493 7.74 14.40 18.45
C PRO A 493 8.96 14.29 17.51
N TYR A 494 8.88 14.87 16.34
CA TYR A 494 9.99 14.89 15.36
C TYR A 494 11.27 15.47 15.91
N GLU A 495 11.20 16.45 16.82
CA GLU A 495 12.36 17.04 17.45
C GLU A 495 13.12 16.01 18.31
N ILE A 496 12.43 15.07 18.95
CA ILE A 496 13.08 13.98 19.70
C ILE A 496 13.77 13.02 18.72
N ALA A 497 13.08 12.58 17.68
CA ALA A 497 13.68 11.70 16.67
C ALA A 497 14.91 12.35 16.01
N ASN A 498 14.87 13.65 15.75
CA ASN A 498 16.00 14.41 15.22
C ASN A 498 17.16 14.52 16.24
N ALA A 499 16.87 14.64 17.53
CA ALA A 499 17.89 14.62 18.58
C ALA A 499 18.51 13.22 18.74
N GLU A 500 17.70 12.15 18.64
CA GLU A 500 18.16 10.75 18.61
C GLU A 500 19.10 10.49 17.43
N HIS A 501 18.77 11.02 16.24
CA HIS A 501 19.63 10.98 15.06
C HIS A 501 21.02 11.58 15.34
N LEU A 502 21.08 12.78 15.93
CA LEU A 502 22.35 13.42 16.26
C LEU A 502 23.12 12.66 17.34
N ALA A 503 22.43 12.20 18.38
CA ALA A 503 23.05 11.42 19.45
C ALA A 503 23.68 10.14 18.92
N MET A 504 23.01 9.40 18.02
CA MET A 504 23.56 8.20 17.39
C MET A 504 24.76 8.52 16.49
N SER A 505 24.77 9.68 15.83
CA SER A 505 25.90 10.08 14.98
C SER A 505 27.15 10.51 15.79
N GLU A 506 27.01 10.85 17.05
CA GLU A 506 28.13 11.28 17.91
C GLU A 506 28.51 10.24 18.99
N SER A 507 27.61 9.30 19.30
CA SER A 507 27.82 8.25 20.32
C SER A 507 27.39 6.87 19.81
N ALA A 508 26.60 6.11 20.58
CA ALA A 508 25.98 4.87 20.17
C ALA A 508 24.46 4.93 20.37
N GLY A 509 23.73 4.47 19.36
CA GLY A 509 22.29 4.28 19.42
C GLY A 509 21.89 2.84 19.18
N MET A 510 20.80 2.39 19.81
CA MET A 510 20.18 1.09 19.55
C MET A 510 18.76 1.25 19.05
N ILE A 511 18.38 0.38 18.10
CA ILE A 511 17.09 0.44 17.39
C ILE A 511 16.49 -0.96 17.36
N ASN A 512 15.22 -1.08 17.75
CA ASN A 512 14.47 -2.32 17.62
C ASN A 512 14.08 -2.57 16.16
N LEU A 513 14.58 -3.67 15.59
CA LEU A 513 14.35 -4.10 14.20
C LEU A 513 13.67 -5.48 14.13
N SER A 514 13.04 -5.93 15.21
CA SER A 514 12.41 -7.26 15.29
C SER A 514 11.28 -7.47 14.27
N HIS A 515 10.82 -6.39 13.61
CA HIS A 515 9.87 -6.45 12.52
C HIS A 515 10.47 -6.94 11.19
N PHE A 516 11.77 -7.13 11.07
CA PHE A 516 12.38 -7.67 9.86
C PHE A 516 11.87 -9.09 9.60
N ALA A 517 11.64 -9.39 8.33
CA ALA A 517 11.35 -10.75 7.92
C ALA A 517 12.66 -11.53 7.81
N ILE A 518 12.75 -12.60 8.57
CA ILE A 518 13.92 -13.48 8.64
C ILE A 518 13.49 -14.86 8.13
N VAL A 519 14.21 -15.35 7.12
CA VAL A 519 13.93 -16.65 6.49
C VAL A 519 15.21 -17.45 6.39
N ASP A 520 15.25 -18.64 6.98
CA ASP A 520 16.33 -19.60 6.79
C ASP A 520 15.96 -20.54 5.64
N VAL A 521 16.89 -20.68 4.68
CA VAL A 521 16.77 -21.57 3.51
C VAL A 521 17.83 -22.65 3.64
N GLU A 522 17.39 -23.92 3.66
CA GLU A 522 18.26 -25.07 3.94
C GLU A 522 18.00 -26.20 2.95
N GLY A 523 19.03 -26.91 2.56
CA GLY A 523 18.92 -28.11 1.74
C GLY A 523 19.85 -28.12 0.52
N PRO A 524 19.88 -29.27 -0.20
CA PRO A 524 20.82 -29.48 -1.32
C PRO A 524 20.74 -28.46 -2.43
N ASP A 525 19.52 -27.94 -2.68
CA ASP A 525 19.25 -26.93 -3.73
C ASP A 525 19.12 -25.49 -3.20
N ALA A 526 19.39 -25.22 -1.91
CA ALA A 526 19.29 -23.90 -1.31
C ALA A 526 20.18 -22.87 -2.04
N GLU A 527 21.45 -23.21 -2.28
CA GLU A 527 22.38 -22.38 -3.05
C GLU A 527 21.85 -22.11 -4.46
N ARG A 528 21.44 -23.15 -5.17
CA ARG A 528 20.95 -23.06 -6.55
C ARG A 528 19.72 -22.15 -6.65
N MET A 529 18.79 -22.27 -5.70
CA MET A 529 17.57 -21.45 -5.64
C MET A 529 17.92 -19.97 -5.43
N LEU A 530 18.70 -19.67 -4.41
CA LEU A 530 19.05 -18.29 -4.07
C LEU A 530 19.98 -17.66 -5.10
N GLU A 531 20.88 -18.44 -5.70
CA GLU A 531 21.74 -17.98 -6.80
C GLU A 531 20.90 -17.55 -8.01
N HIS A 532 19.84 -18.30 -8.35
CA HIS A 532 18.98 -17.95 -9.49
C HIS A 532 18.08 -16.74 -9.19
N LEU A 533 17.54 -16.61 -7.99
CA LEU A 533 16.70 -15.46 -7.65
C LEU A 533 17.47 -14.15 -7.50
N SER A 534 18.75 -14.20 -7.15
CA SER A 534 19.55 -13.04 -6.79
C SER A 534 20.33 -12.46 -7.95
N VAL A 535 20.40 -11.14 -8.06
CA VAL A 535 21.31 -10.45 -9.00
C VAL A 535 22.77 -10.65 -8.59
N ALA A 536 23.04 -10.76 -7.29
CA ALA A 536 24.37 -11.01 -6.75
C ALA A 536 24.79 -12.49 -6.82
N LYS A 537 26.08 -12.76 -6.82
CA LYS A 537 26.64 -14.10 -6.61
C LYS A 537 26.47 -14.48 -5.13
N ILE A 538 25.80 -15.59 -4.87
CA ILE A 538 25.49 -16.09 -3.53
C ILE A 538 26.37 -17.29 -3.16
N GLY A 539 26.54 -18.23 -4.07
CA GLY A 539 27.16 -19.53 -3.83
C GLY A 539 28.62 -19.64 -4.27
N GLY A 540 29.05 -20.87 -4.48
CA GLY A 540 30.39 -21.23 -4.94
C GLY A 540 31.48 -20.94 -3.91
N ASP A 541 32.44 -20.06 -4.26
CA ASP A 541 33.56 -19.64 -3.41
C ASP A 541 33.23 -18.51 -2.43
N THR A 542 31.94 -18.14 -2.30
CA THR A 542 31.49 -17.18 -1.28
C THR A 542 31.81 -17.76 0.12
N PRO A 543 32.56 -17.05 0.98
CA PRO A 543 32.87 -17.53 2.31
C PRO A 543 31.63 -17.75 3.17
N GLU A 544 31.68 -18.67 4.08
CA GLU A 544 30.71 -18.77 5.18
C GLU A 544 30.71 -17.45 5.98
N ASP A 545 29.59 -17.14 6.59
CA ASP A 545 29.34 -15.89 7.33
C ASP A 545 29.46 -14.59 6.50
N LYS A 546 29.58 -14.69 5.18
CA LYS A 546 29.53 -13.52 4.30
C LYS A 546 28.09 -13.03 4.12
N ILE A 547 27.87 -11.74 4.32
CA ILE A 547 26.59 -11.05 4.03
C ILE A 547 26.66 -10.48 2.61
N ILE A 548 25.61 -10.70 1.84
CA ILE A 548 25.50 -10.27 0.45
C ILE A 548 24.22 -9.46 0.34
N TYR A 549 24.35 -8.16 0.09
CA TYR A 549 23.22 -7.33 -0.32
C TYR A 549 22.88 -7.65 -1.77
N THR A 550 21.60 -7.89 -2.06
CA THR A 550 21.11 -8.23 -3.39
C THR A 550 19.68 -7.78 -3.61
N ASN A 551 19.22 -7.86 -4.87
CA ASN A 551 17.85 -7.66 -5.26
C ASN A 551 17.34 -8.92 -5.96
N PHE A 552 16.03 -9.18 -5.86
CA PHE A 552 15.29 -10.02 -6.79
C PHE A 552 14.69 -9.11 -7.85
N LEU A 553 14.67 -9.58 -9.09
CA LEU A 553 14.07 -8.87 -10.20
C LEU A 553 12.85 -9.64 -10.72
N ASP A 554 11.96 -8.93 -11.39
CA ASP A 554 10.94 -9.55 -12.24
C ASP A 554 11.47 -9.85 -13.65
N ASP A 555 10.63 -10.43 -14.52
CA ASP A 555 10.99 -10.79 -15.89
C ASP A 555 11.41 -9.59 -16.74
N ASP A 556 10.93 -8.39 -16.43
CA ASP A 556 11.30 -7.14 -17.12
C ASP A 556 12.49 -6.42 -16.47
N GLY A 557 13.11 -7.03 -15.44
CA GLY A 557 14.24 -6.47 -14.71
C GLY A 557 13.86 -5.37 -13.73
N GLY A 558 12.57 -5.23 -13.40
CA GLY A 558 12.06 -4.39 -12.32
C GLY A 558 12.53 -4.87 -10.95
N VAL A 559 12.73 -3.97 -10.01
CA VAL A 559 13.19 -4.34 -8.66
C VAL A 559 12.01 -4.83 -7.83
N HIS A 560 11.95 -6.14 -7.61
CA HIS A 560 10.88 -6.80 -6.85
C HIS A 560 11.18 -6.89 -5.36
N ALA A 561 12.42 -7.21 -4.97
CA ALA A 561 12.83 -7.30 -3.58
C ALA A 561 14.21 -6.69 -3.32
N ASP A 562 14.40 -6.18 -2.12
CA ASP A 562 15.65 -5.59 -1.62
C ASP A 562 16.02 -6.25 -0.30
N LEU A 563 17.09 -7.05 -0.28
CA LEU A 563 17.37 -7.95 0.82
C LEU A 563 18.85 -8.27 1.00
N THR A 564 19.17 -8.87 2.12
CA THR A 564 20.49 -9.46 2.40
C THR A 564 20.41 -10.98 2.52
N ILE A 565 21.43 -11.66 2.01
CA ILE A 565 21.59 -13.10 2.13
C ILE A 565 22.92 -13.39 2.82
N SER A 566 22.88 -14.14 3.91
CA SER A 566 24.06 -14.59 4.64
C SER A 566 24.25 -16.08 4.44
N ARG A 567 25.45 -16.51 4.02
CA ARG A 567 25.81 -17.91 3.92
C ARG A 567 26.20 -18.43 5.30
N LEU A 568 25.37 -19.29 5.91
CA LEU A 568 25.60 -19.85 7.23
C LEU A 568 26.43 -21.16 7.15
N SER A 569 26.25 -21.95 6.09
CA SER A 569 27.02 -23.13 5.76
C SER A 569 26.95 -23.43 4.25
N THR A 570 27.45 -24.55 3.82
CA THR A 570 27.43 -24.98 2.41
C THR A 570 26.00 -25.05 1.85
N ASP A 571 25.03 -25.44 2.67
CA ASP A 571 23.65 -25.74 2.31
C ASP A 571 22.61 -24.96 3.13
N ARG A 572 23.05 -23.92 3.86
CA ARG A 572 22.19 -23.14 4.73
C ARG A 572 22.46 -21.65 4.57
N TYR A 573 21.39 -20.89 4.35
CA TYR A 573 21.42 -19.46 4.11
C TYR A 573 20.36 -18.75 4.96
N ARG A 574 20.65 -17.51 5.39
CA ARG A 574 19.69 -16.63 6.03
C ARG A 574 19.39 -15.45 5.11
N VAL A 575 18.12 -15.27 4.81
CA VAL A 575 17.58 -14.13 4.07
C VAL A 575 16.93 -13.18 5.07
N VAL A 576 17.29 -11.89 4.99
CA VAL A 576 16.68 -10.84 5.80
C VAL A 576 16.17 -9.75 4.86
N THR A 577 14.89 -9.42 4.98
CA THR A 577 14.19 -8.44 4.17
C THR A 577 13.27 -7.56 5.02
N GLY A 578 12.63 -6.55 4.41
CA GLY A 578 11.70 -5.64 5.06
C GLY A 578 10.48 -6.36 5.66
N GLY A 579 10.02 -5.93 6.82
CA GLY A 579 8.88 -6.53 7.49
C GLY A 579 7.55 -6.30 6.75
N ALA A 580 7.47 -5.29 5.88
CA ALA A 580 6.30 -5.07 5.05
C ALA A 580 6.18 -6.12 3.93
N ASP A 581 7.31 -6.47 3.31
CA ASP A 581 7.36 -7.23 2.06
C ASP A 581 7.74 -8.71 2.27
N GLY A 582 8.11 -9.08 3.51
CA GLY A 582 8.69 -10.39 3.82
C GLY A 582 7.83 -11.58 3.44
N ASN A 583 6.50 -11.48 3.54
CA ASN A 583 5.60 -12.55 3.13
C ASN A 583 5.56 -12.72 1.60
N GLN A 584 5.65 -11.63 0.85
CA GLN A 584 5.73 -11.62 -0.61
C GLN A 584 7.08 -12.18 -1.09
N ASP A 585 8.18 -11.81 -0.44
CA ASP A 585 9.51 -12.32 -0.74
C ASP A 585 9.62 -13.83 -0.44
N TRP A 586 9.05 -14.26 0.70
CA TRP A 586 8.96 -15.68 1.03
C TRP A 586 8.17 -16.45 -0.03
N LEU A 587 7.04 -15.88 -0.49
CA LEU A 587 6.19 -16.46 -1.51
C LEU A 587 6.93 -16.60 -2.85
N THR A 588 7.72 -15.62 -3.22
CA THR A 588 8.58 -15.64 -4.42
C THR A 588 9.57 -16.82 -4.34
N MET A 589 10.27 -16.98 -3.21
CA MET A 589 11.20 -18.09 -3.00
C MET A 589 10.49 -19.46 -3.04
N ARG A 590 9.33 -19.58 -2.35
CA ARG A 590 8.55 -20.82 -2.31
C ARG A 590 8.04 -21.19 -3.71
N ASN A 591 7.47 -20.25 -4.42
CA ASN A 591 6.92 -20.51 -5.74
C ASN A 591 7.99 -20.97 -6.72
N TYR A 592 9.14 -20.31 -6.73
CA TYR A 592 10.26 -20.73 -7.57
C TYR A 592 10.77 -22.14 -7.19
N ARG A 593 10.93 -22.43 -5.90
CA ARG A 593 11.29 -23.79 -5.42
C ARG A 593 10.32 -24.85 -5.96
N ASP A 594 9.02 -24.61 -5.81
CA ASP A 594 7.96 -25.55 -6.17
C ASP A 594 7.88 -25.76 -7.68
N ASP A 595 7.99 -24.69 -8.46
CA ASP A 595 7.91 -24.73 -9.92
C ASP A 595 9.13 -25.45 -10.55
N MET A 596 10.29 -25.35 -9.89
CA MET A 596 11.52 -26.00 -10.33
C MET A 596 11.75 -27.37 -9.68
N GLY A 597 10.90 -27.78 -8.74
CA GLY A 597 11.01 -29.07 -8.04
C GLY A 597 12.30 -29.16 -7.22
N LEU A 598 12.71 -28.07 -6.55
CA LEU A 598 13.97 -28.00 -5.80
C LEU A 598 13.82 -28.60 -4.39
N GLU A 599 14.87 -29.29 -3.92
CA GLU A 599 14.95 -29.80 -2.56
C GLU A 599 15.55 -28.73 -1.62
N ALA A 600 14.70 -27.80 -1.17
CA ALA A 600 15.05 -26.76 -0.21
C ALA A 600 13.90 -26.53 0.76
N GLU A 601 14.22 -26.42 2.04
CA GLU A 601 13.29 -25.98 3.08
C GLU A 601 13.40 -24.46 3.24
N ILE A 602 12.27 -23.78 3.38
CA ILE A 602 12.19 -22.33 3.52
C ILE A 602 11.45 -22.05 4.84
N ASN A 603 12.22 -21.74 5.87
CA ASN A 603 11.75 -21.63 7.25
C ASN A 603 11.65 -20.18 7.68
N ILE A 604 10.43 -19.69 7.93
CA ILE A 604 10.19 -18.34 8.48
C ILE A 604 10.65 -18.34 9.95
N ARG A 605 11.58 -17.44 10.27
CA ARG A 605 12.15 -17.27 11.61
C ARG A 605 11.77 -15.95 12.27
N THR A 606 10.98 -15.13 11.61
CA THR A 606 10.59 -13.78 12.05
C THR A 606 10.02 -13.74 13.47
N HIS A 607 9.27 -14.79 13.85
CA HIS A 607 8.68 -14.86 15.20
C HIS A 607 9.56 -15.60 16.23
N ASP A 608 10.59 -16.29 15.76
CA ASP A 608 11.52 -17.02 16.63
C ASP A 608 12.71 -16.16 17.06
N MET A 609 12.96 -15.08 16.33
CA MET A 609 14.12 -14.21 16.51
C MET A 609 13.70 -12.77 16.74
N ALA A 610 14.51 -12.06 17.51
CA ALA A 610 14.44 -10.62 17.65
C ALA A 610 15.71 -9.98 17.10
N THR A 611 15.62 -8.73 16.65
CA THR A 611 16.76 -8.01 16.09
C THR A 611 16.91 -6.65 16.77
N LEU A 612 18.11 -6.40 17.32
CA LEU A 612 18.50 -5.12 17.87
C LEU A 612 19.68 -4.54 17.08
N GLY A 613 19.46 -3.39 16.43
CA GLY A 613 20.52 -2.66 15.77
C GLY A 613 21.32 -1.83 16.79
N LEU A 614 22.64 -1.83 16.67
CA LEU A 614 23.56 -1.04 17.51
C LEU A 614 24.58 -0.35 16.59
N TRP A 615 24.51 0.95 16.47
CA TRP A 615 25.37 1.75 15.60
C TRP A 615 25.84 3.04 16.24
N GLY A 616 26.94 3.56 15.72
CA GLY A 616 27.54 4.84 16.08
C GLY A 616 29.03 4.74 16.38
N PRO A 617 29.71 5.90 16.50
CA PRO A 617 31.18 5.93 16.73
C PRO A 617 31.66 5.17 17.95
N THR A 618 30.84 5.10 19.00
CA THR A 618 31.16 4.40 20.26
C THR A 618 30.45 3.03 20.40
N ALA A 619 29.79 2.54 19.33
CA ALA A 619 29.08 1.26 19.38
C ALA A 619 30.02 0.09 19.72
N LYS A 620 31.25 0.10 19.19
CA LYS A 620 32.28 -0.90 19.50
C LYS A 620 32.67 -0.88 20.97
N ASP A 621 32.84 0.29 21.56
CA ASP A 621 33.21 0.43 22.96
C ASP A 621 32.07 -0.07 23.85
N ALA A 622 30.81 0.27 23.50
CA ALA A 622 29.63 -0.19 24.21
C ALA A 622 29.52 -1.73 24.20
N LEU A 623 29.62 -2.35 23.02
CA LEU A 623 29.57 -3.81 22.90
C LEU A 623 30.78 -4.50 23.58
N GLY A 624 31.95 -3.86 23.54
CA GLY A 624 33.18 -4.33 24.17
C GLY A 624 33.13 -4.45 25.69
N HIS A 625 32.09 -3.92 26.35
CA HIS A 625 31.84 -4.22 27.77
C HIS A 625 31.37 -5.66 28.02
N PHE A 626 30.84 -6.32 27.00
CA PHE A 626 30.18 -7.62 27.11
C PHE A 626 30.92 -8.73 26.37
N ILE A 627 31.96 -8.40 25.61
CA ILE A 627 32.78 -9.35 24.83
C ILE A 627 34.23 -8.83 24.70
N ASP A 628 35.19 -9.69 24.43
CA ASP A 628 36.57 -9.26 24.12
C ASP A 628 36.55 -8.31 22.89
N PRO A 629 37.00 -7.04 23.03
CA PRO A 629 37.05 -6.08 21.93
C PRO A 629 37.85 -6.57 20.69
N ASN A 630 38.74 -7.55 20.84
CA ASN A 630 39.42 -8.12 19.70
C ASN A 630 38.49 -8.95 18.82
N GLU A 631 37.52 -9.65 19.40
CA GLU A 631 36.56 -10.47 18.64
C GLU A 631 35.68 -9.65 17.71
N ILE A 632 35.43 -8.38 18.06
CA ILE A 632 34.62 -7.41 17.31
C ILE A 632 35.45 -6.34 16.60
N SER A 633 36.78 -6.52 16.53
CA SER A 633 37.65 -5.63 15.74
C SER A 633 37.39 -5.80 14.24
N ILE A 634 37.77 -4.79 13.44
CA ILE A 634 37.56 -4.83 11.99
C ILE A 634 38.34 -5.96 11.30
N GLU A 635 39.48 -6.35 11.89
CA GLU A 635 40.32 -7.44 11.41
C GLU A 635 39.68 -8.82 11.63
N ASN A 636 39.01 -9.02 12.79
CA ASN A 636 38.40 -10.29 13.19
C ASN A 636 36.91 -10.37 12.86
N PHE A 637 36.25 -9.22 12.61
CA PHE A 637 34.87 -9.11 12.23
C PHE A 637 34.70 -8.01 11.18
N PRO A 638 35.06 -8.27 9.91
CA PRO A 638 35.04 -7.24 8.86
C PRO A 638 33.60 -6.81 8.50
N PHE A 639 33.48 -5.65 7.85
CA PHE A 639 32.22 -5.17 7.31
C PHE A 639 31.62 -6.13 6.27
N VAL A 640 30.31 -6.28 6.25
CA VAL A 640 29.53 -7.27 5.48
C VAL A 640 29.86 -8.73 5.81
N ALA A 641 30.15 -8.99 7.08
CA ALA A 641 30.29 -10.32 7.63
C ALA A 641 29.29 -10.54 8.79
N ALA A 642 29.00 -11.78 9.08
CA ALA A 642 28.21 -12.18 10.24
C ALA A 642 29.02 -13.12 11.13
N LYS A 643 28.66 -13.24 12.40
CA LYS A 643 29.38 -14.08 13.35
C LYS A 643 28.51 -14.46 14.54
N HIS A 644 28.63 -15.71 15.02
CA HIS A 644 28.10 -16.08 16.32
C HIS A 644 28.98 -15.50 17.43
N LEU A 645 28.38 -14.87 18.43
CA LEU A 645 29.04 -14.27 19.57
C LEU A 645 28.32 -14.68 20.85
N THR A 646 29.09 -14.85 21.93
CA THR A 646 28.55 -14.98 23.29
C THR A 646 28.79 -13.68 24.05
N LEU A 647 27.72 -13.00 24.46
CA LEU A 647 27.76 -11.75 25.21
C LEU A 647 27.58 -12.03 26.71
N ASN A 648 28.51 -11.53 27.52
CA ASN A 648 28.47 -11.62 28.99
C ASN A 648 27.87 -10.32 29.54
N LEU A 649 26.56 -10.30 29.73
CA LEU A 649 25.80 -9.13 30.08
C LEU A 649 25.92 -8.70 31.54
N SER A 650 25.48 -7.49 31.84
CA SER A 650 25.30 -7.02 33.20
C SER A 650 24.46 -8.01 34.03
N GLY A 651 24.76 -8.14 35.30
CA GLY A 651 24.09 -9.12 36.17
C GLY A 651 24.58 -10.58 36.03
N GLY A 652 25.58 -10.84 35.16
CA GLY A 652 26.23 -12.14 35.02
C GLY A 652 25.47 -13.14 34.12
N LYS A 653 24.51 -12.69 33.32
CA LYS A 653 23.84 -13.50 32.29
C LYS A 653 24.70 -13.55 31.03
N SER A 654 24.86 -14.74 30.42
CA SER A 654 25.45 -14.88 29.10
C SER A 654 24.40 -15.28 28.08
N ILE A 655 24.41 -14.63 26.91
CA ILE A 655 23.52 -14.94 25.80
C ILE A 655 24.31 -15.20 24.52
N ASP A 656 23.81 -16.11 23.70
CA ASP A 656 24.37 -16.36 22.38
C ASP A 656 23.58 -15.59 21.32
N VAL A 657 24.29 -14.85 20.49
CA VAL A 657 23.70 -14.02 19.42
C VAL A 657 24.37 -14.32 18.09
N TRP A 658 23.63 -14.10 17.00
CA TRP A 658 24.21 -13.99 15.68
C TRP A 658 24.26 -12.51 15.31
N ALA A 659 25.46 -11.98 15.11
CA ALA A 659 25.65 -10.56 14.82
C ALA A 659 26.05 -10.36 13.35
N ALA A 660 25.49 -9.37 12.69
CA ALA A 660 25.76 -8.99 11.31
C ALA A 660 26.37 -7.59 11.27
N ARG A 661 27.62 -7.45 10.80
CA ARG A 661 28.26 -6.13 10.70
C ARG A 661 27.88 -5.45 9.39
N ILE A 662 26.73 -4.83 9.38
CA ILE A 662 26.14 -4.05 8.27
C ILE A 662 25.52 -2.77 8.80
N SER A 663 25.15 -1.85 7.89
CA SER A 663 24.60 -0.58 8.29
C SER A 663 23.68 -0.01 7.22
N TYR A 664 22.48 0.36 7.62
CA TYR A 664 21.52 1.16 6.84
C TYR A 664 21.48 2.62 7.32
N VAL A 665 22.14 2.92 8.44
CA VAL A 665 22.18 4.25 9.07
C VAL A 665 23.48 5.02 8.79
N GLY A 666 24.44 4.41 8.08
CA GLY A 666 25.69 5.05 7.71
C GLY A 666 26.72 5.17 8.83
N GLU A 667 26.57 4.45 9.94
CA GLU A 667 27.52 4.35 11.03
C GLU A 667 28.05 2.93 11.16
N SER A 668 29.21 2.76 11.77
CA SER A 668 29.76 1.44 12.13
C SER A 668 28.92 0.79 13.24
N GLY A 669 28.72 -0.51 13.17
CA GLY A 669 27.97 -1.27 14.19
C GLY A 669 27.42 -2.59 13.65
N TRP A 670 26.40 -3.10 14.29
CA TRP A 670 25.87 -4.43 14.07
C TRP A 670 24.34 -4.48 14.17
N GLU A 671 23.75 -5.39 13.41
CA GLU A 671 22.46 -5.97 13.72
C GLU A 671 22.71 -7.22 14.58
N ILE A 672 22.13 -7.24 15.77
CA ILE A 672 22.28 -8.32 16.76
C ILE A 672 20.99 -9.11 16.77
N TYR A 673 21.07 -10.37 16.35
CA TYR A 673 19.97 -11.30 16.30
C TYR A 673 20.05 -12.27 17.47
N LEU A 674 18.97 -12.39 18.23
CA LEU A 674 18.85 -13.28 19.38
C LEU A 674 17.52 -14.03 19.34
N ASN A 675 17.31 -14.99 20.22
CA ASN A 675 16.02 -15.63 20.36
C ASN A 675 14.96 -14.60 20.77
N ASN A 676 13.74 -14.78 20.32
CA ASN A 676 12.61 -13.94 20.74
C ASN A 676 12.16 -14.34 22.16
N ASP A 677 13.05 -14.12 23.13
CA ASP A 677 12.89 -14.42 24.56
C ASP A 677 12.96 -13.11 25.35
N GLU A 678 11.92 -12.83 26.14
CA GLU A 678 11.79 -11.56 26.87
C GLU A 678 12.92 -11.39 27.90
N GLU A 679 13.35 -12.45 28.59
CA GLU A 679 14.39 -12.34 29.61
C GLU A 679 15.77 -12.08 28.97
N GLU A 680 16.09 -12.71 27.83
CA GLU A 680 17.33 -12.45 27.10
C GLU A 680 17.32 -11.06 26.46
N GLY A 681 16.19 -10.68 25.85
CA GLY A 681 16.03 -9.40 25.21
C GLY A 681 16.14 -8.22 26.20
N LEU A 682 15.41 -8.28 27.31
CA LEU A 682 15.51 -7.25 28.34
C LEU A 682 16.90 -7.16 28.94
N ALA A 683 17.57 -8.32 29.20
CA ALA A 683 18.94 -8.32 29.72
C ALA A 683 19.91 -7.62 28.76
N LEU A 684 19.81 -7.85 27.46
CA LEU A 684 20.64 -7.18 26.45
C LEU A 684 20.33 -5.69 26.39
N TYR A 685 19.06 -5.33 26.30
CA TYR A 685 18.61 -3.94 26.17
C TYR A 685 19.04 -3.10 27.39
N ASP A 686 18.81 -3.62 28.59
CA ASP A 686 19.17 -2.94 29.84
C ASP A 686 20.69 -2.81 30.00
N SER A 687 21.45 -3.85 29.67
CA SER A 687 22.92 -3.81 29.69
C SER A 687 23.47 -2.70 28.77
N LEU A 688 22.90 -2.53 27.59
CA LEU A 688 23.28 -1.45 26.68
C LEU A 688 22.89 -0.08 27.20
N LEU A 689 21.71 0.06 27.84
CA LEU A 689 21.31 1.31 28.51
C LEU A 689 22.28 1.68 29.65
N GLU A 690 22.72 0.70 30.44
CA GLU A 690 23.66 0.91 31.55
C GLU A 690 25.02 1.46 31.09
N VAL A 691 25.49 1.08 29.92
CA VAL A 691 26.74 1.59 29.34
C VAL A 691 26.55 2.85 28.49
N GLY A 692 25.34 3.44 28.52
CA GLY A 692 25.06 4.74 27.94
C GLY A 692 24.63 4.74 26.48
N VAL A 693 24.25 3.59 25.92
CA VAL A 693 23.65 3.53 24.57
C VAL A 693 22.28 4.20 24.59
N VAL A 694 22.01 5.03 23.60
CA VAL A 694 20.76 5.78 23.46
C VAL A 694 19.69 4.92 22.78
N PRO A 695 18.48 4.76 23.33
CA PRO A 695 17.38 4.17 22.58
C PRO A 695 16.97 5.14 21.48
N VAL A 696 16.84 4.64 20.25
CA VAL A 696 16.57 5.43 19.05
C VAL A 696 15.38 4.82 18.32
N GLY A 697 14.44 5.68 17.91
CA GLY A 697 13.23 5.25 17.23
C GLY A 697 13.43 4.94 15.74
N ILE A 698 12.42 4.26 15.18
CA ILE A 698 12.45 3.79 13.79
C ILE A 698 12.50 4.94 12.76
N GLU A 699 12.00 6.14 13.11
CA GLU A 699 12.08 7.33 12.23
C GLU A 699 13.52 7.66 11.84
N THR A 700 14.43 7.54 12.79
CA THR A 700 15.86 7.74 12.55
C THR A 700 16.43 6.72 11.58
N TYR A 701 16.07 5.44 11.71
CA TYR A 701 16.53 4.36 10.84
C TYR A 701 15.92 4.45 9.43
N ALA A 702 14.59 4.46 9.37
CA ALA A 702 13.85 4.31 8.12
C ALA A 702 13.82 5.60 7.27
N ASN A 703 14.03 6.76 7.87
CA ASN A 703 13.93 8.05 7.19
C ASN A 703 15.22 8.88 7.29
N SER A 704 15.47 9.53 8.40
CA SER A 704 16.47 10.60 8.40
C SER A 704 17.90 10.13 8.13
N ARG A 705 18.37 9.00 8.71
CA ARG A 705 19.73 8.49 8.50
C ARG A 705 19.92 7.85 7.13
N ARG A 706 18.98 7.00 6.67
CA ARG A 706 19.12 6.35 5.36
C ARG A 706 19.06 7.35 4.21
N LEU A 707 18.27 8.44 4.35
CA LEU A 707 18.13 9.46 3.32
C LEU A 707 19.41 10.27 3.12
N GLU A 708 20.11 10.65 4.19
CA GLU A 708 21.38 11.36 4.04
C GLU A 708 22.50 10.47 3.47
N LYS A 709 22.33 9.16 3.52
CA LYS A 709 23.16 8.18 2.81
C LYS A 709 22.65 7.86 1.41
N SER A 710 21.53 8.41 1.00
CA SER A 710 20.83 8.08 -0.26
C SER A 710 20.54 6.59 -0.41
N PHE A 711 20.28 5.89 0.71
CA PHE A 711 19.86 4.50 0.68
C PHE A 711 18.36 4.41 0.34
N ARG A 712 18.01 3.40 -0.44
CA ARG A 712 16.66 3.18 -0.98
C ARG A 712 15.82 2.40 0.00
N LEU A 713 14.51 2.64 -0.03
CA LEU A 713 13.52 1.90 0.71
C LEU A 713 12.61 1.14 -0.27
N GLN A 714 12.47 -0.16 -0.06
CA GLN A 714 11.52 -0.99 -0.83
C GLN A 714 10.09 -0.49 -0.60
N GLY A 715 9.27 -0.50 -1.63
CA GLY A 715 7.90 -0.01 -1.60
C GLY A 715 7.76 1.53 -1.66
N ALA A 716 8.87 2.27 -1.55
CA ALA A 716 8.88 3.73 -1.71
C ALA A 716 9.81 4.17 -2.87
N ASP A 717 11.12 3.92 -2.74
CA ASP A 717 12.14 4.29 -3.73
C ASP A 717 12.43 3.15 -4.71
N LEU A 718 12.21 1.89 -4.31
CA LEU A 718 12.31 0.70 -5.13
C LEU A 718 10.92 0.15 -5.38
N LEU A 719 10.54 0.13 -6.65
CA LEU A 719 9.27 -0.33 -7.16
C LEU A 719 9.53 -1.16 -8.43
N SER A 720 8.75 -2.17 -8.70
CA SER A 720 8.91 -3.04 -9.88
C SER A 720 8.78 -2.31 -11.23
N GLU A 721 8.18 -1.13 -11.24
CA GLU A 721 8.08 -0.26 -12.43
C GLU A 721 9.42 0.36 -12.86
N TYR A 722 10.43 0.31 -11.99
CA TYR A 722 11.77 0.82 -12.25
C TYR A 722 12.79 -0.30 -12.19
N ASN A 723 13.63 -0.37 -13.21
CA ASN A 723 14.67 -1.37 -13.25
C ASN A 723 15.88 -1.00 -12.37
N ALA A 724 16.77 -1.97 -12.14
CA ALA A 724 17.93 -1.79 -11.27
C ALA A 724 18.90 -0.68 -11.74
N CYS A 725 18.93 -0.33 -13.04
CA CYS A 725 19.73 0.77 -13.56
C CYS A 725 19.10 2.13 -13.23
N GLU A 726 17.78 2.25 -13.41
CA GLU A 726 17.01 3.45 -13.08
C GLU A 726 17.05 3.74 -11.57
N SER A 727 16.94 2.69 -10.75
CA SER A 727 16.99 2.77 -9.27
C SER A 727 18.41 2.88 -8.73
N ALA A 728 19.42 2.79 -9.60
CA ALA A 728 20.84 2.83 -9.26
C ALA A 728 21.27 1.79 -8.21
N VAL A 729 20.65 0.61 -8.21
CA VAL A 729 21.05 -0.56 -7.39
C VAL A 729 21.84 -1.59 -8.20
N GLN A 730 21.98 -1.41 -9.52
CA GLN A 730 22.75 -2.31 -10.36
C GLN A 730 24.19 -2.49 -9.84
N ARG A 731 24.68 -3.72 -9.90
CA ARG A 731 26.04 -4.05 -9.52
C ARG A 731 27.05 -3.62 -10.60
N PRO A 732 28.31 -3.31 -10.24
CA PRO A 732 29.35 -2.95 -11.22
C PRO A 732 29.57 -4.04 -12.27
N LYS A 733 29.51 -5.31 -11.84
CA LYS A 733 29.64 -6.49 -12.71
C LYS A 733 28.42 -7.40 -12.58
N VAL A 734 27.95 -7.91 -13.69
CA VAL A 734 26.93 -8.96 -13.73
C VAL A 734 27.63 -10.31 -13.52
N LYS A 735 27.03 -11.18 -12.73
CA LYS A 735 27.56 -12.53 -12.52
C LYS A 735 27.40 -13.38 -13.79
N GLU A 736 28.26 -14.39 -13.93
CA GLU A 736 28.20 -15.32 -15.09
C GLU A 736 27.00 -16.26 -14.98
N ALA A 737 26.70 -16.76 -13.78
CA ALA A 737 25.56 -17.62 -13.52
C ALA A 737 24.26 -16.94 -13.95
N ASP A 738 23.31 -17.74 -14.38
CA ASP A 738 21.98 -17.27 -14.74
C ASP A 738 21.18 -16.82 -13.50
N PHE A 739 20.26 -15.85 -13.71
CA PHE A 739 19.36 -15.39 -12.67
C PHE A 739 18.07 -14.82 -13.29
N HIS A 740 17.01 -14.81 -12.48
CA HIS A 740 15.70 -14.30 -12.91
C HIS A 740 15.78 -12.85 -13.36
N GLY A 741 15.23 -12.53 -14.53
CA GLY A 741 15.28 -11.20 -15.13
C GLY A 741 16.63 -10.80 -15.75
N LYS A 742 17.59 -11.75 -15.90
CA LYS A 742 18.97 -11.46 -16.39
C LYS A 742 18.99 -10.83 -17.79
N ASP A 743 18.22 -11.36 -18.73
CA ASP A 743 18.23 -10.87 -20.12
C ASP A 743 17.74 -9.42 -20.19
N ALA A 744 16.64 -9.10 -19.48
CA ALA A 744 16.13 -7.75 -19.37
C ALA A 744 17.13 -6.83 -18.66
N HIS A 745 17.74 -7.31 -17.56
CA HIS A 745 18.77 -6.55 -16.84
C HIS A 745 19.99 -6.22 -17.71
N LEU A 746 20.43 -7.15 -18.55
CA LEU A 746 21.55 -6.91 -19.49
C LEU A 746 21.15 -5.88 -20.56
N ALA A 747 19.95 -5.98 -21.12
CA ALA A 747 19.43 -5.01 -22.07
C ALA A 747 19.38 -3.60 -21.47
N HIS A 748 18.84 -3.45 -20.28
CA HIS A 748 18.78 -2.16 -19.56
C HIS A 748 20.15 -1.55 -19.24
N ARG A 749 21.21 -2.36 -19.16
CA ARG A 749 22.57 -1.85 -18.96
C ARG A 749 23.18 -1.26 -20.22
N GLU A 750 22.69 -1.67 -21.39
CA GLU A 750 23.14 -1.16 -22.70
C GLU A 750 22.29 0.03 -23.18
N GLU A 751 21.09 0.18 -22.63
CA GLU A 751 20.17 1.27 -22.96
C GLU A 751 20.38 2.49 -22.06
N GLU A 752 20.02 3.66 -22.56
CA GLU A 752 19.93 4.86 -21.75
C GLU A 752 18.67 4.79 -20.88
N PRO A 753 18.78 4.93 -19.54
CA PRO A 753 17.63 4.83 -18.67
C PRO A 753 16.61 5.94 -18.94
N SER A 754 15.32 5.62 -18.92
CA SER A 754 14.24 6.61 -19.10
C SER A 754 14.19 7.62 -17.96
N ALA A 755 14.43 7.15 -16.75
CA ALA A 755 14.54 7.98 -15.55
C ALA A 755 15.69 7.50 -14.67
N ILE A 756 16.13 8.31 -13.73
CA ILE A 756 17.14 7.95 -12.72
C ILE A 756 16.66 8.45 -11.36
N LEU A 757 16.77 7.60 -10.35
CA LEU A 757 16.55 7.99 -8.98
C LEU A 757 17.61 9.01 -8.55
N CYS A 758 17.15 10.18 -8.12
CA CYS A 758 17.99 11.29 -7.69
C CYS A 758 17.75 11.60 -6.21
N THR A 759 18.81 12.06 -5.54
CA THR A 759 18.72 12.65 -4.20
C THR A 759 18.84 14.16 -4.32
N MET A 760 17.89 14.87 -3.76
CA MET A 760 17.73 16.31 -3.82
C MET A 760 17.67 16.90 -2.42
N THR A 761 17.97 18.19 -2.30
CA THR A 761 17.76 18.92 -1.03
C THR A 761 16.88 20.13 -1.27
N LEU A 762 15.98 20.42 -0.33
CA LEU A 762 15.30 21.72 -0.32
C LEU A 762 16.31 22.82 -0.01
N ASP A 763 16.24 23.91 -0.77
CA ASP A 763 17.24 24.99 -0.66
C ASP A 763 17.00 25.84 0.59
N GLU A 764 15.75 26.24 0.81
CA GLU A 764 15.32 27.04 1.95
C GLU A 764 13.93 26.56 2.41
N LEU A 765 13.84 26.08 3.63
CA LEU A 765 12.58 25.71 4.26
C LEU A 765 12.71 25.95 5.78
N ASP A 766 12.05 26.99 6.25
CA ASP A 766 11.83 27.15 7.68
C ASP A 766 10.65 26.25 8.11
N VAL A 767 10.95 25.31 8.98
CA VAL A 767 9.94 24.38 9.53
C VAL A 767 9.61 24.70 10.98
N SER A 768 10.21 25.75 11.52
CA SER A 768 9.97 26.23 12.88
C SER A 768 8.73 27.12 12.95
N GLY A 769 8.00 27.04 14.05
CA GLY A 769 6.88 27.93 14.36
C GLY A 769 5.49 27.38 13.98
N GLU A 770 4.49 27.97 14.60
CA GLU A 770 3.08 27.67 14.34
C GLU A 770 2.71 28.04 12.90
N GLY A 771 1.88 27.24 12.27
CA GLY A 771 1.41 27.46 10.91
C GLY A 771 2.35 27.03 9.79
N ASN A 772 3.62 26.76 10.06
CA ASN A 772 4.53 26.26 9.05
C ASN A 772 4.21 24.82 8.68
N ARG A 773 4.07 24.56 7.37
CA ARG A 773 3.85 23.25 6.79
C ARG A 773 5.14 22.69 6.25
N TYR A 774 5.37 21.40 6.44
CA TYR A 774 6.53 20.71 5.87
C TYR A 774 6.08 19.52 5.03
N PRO A 775 6.75 19.25 3.90
CA PRO A 775 6.40 18.15 3.04
C PRO A 775 6.66 16.79 3.73
N VAL A 776 5.82 15.80 3.42
CA VAL A 776 5.90 14.44 4.01
C VAL A 776 6.05 13.33 2.96
N GLY A 777 6.21 13.66 1.70
CA GLY A 777 6.30 12.73 0.57
C GLY A 777 5.10 12.83 -0.39
N ILE A 778 5.17 12.08 -1.49
CA ILE A 778 4.15 12.02 -2.56
C ILE A 778 3.75 13.42 -3.05
N SER A 779 4.74 14.26 -3.30
CA SER A 779 4.55 15.62 -3.80
C SER A 779 5.08 15.72 -5.23
N PRO A 780 4.45 16.50 -6.11
CA PRO A 780 4.94 16.68 -7.47
C PRO A 780 6.26 17.43 -7.49
N ILE A 781 7.18 16.94 -8.30
CA ILE A 781 8.39 17.63 -8.66
C ILE A 781 8.09 18.49 -9.90
N ILE A 782 8.39 19.78 -9.84
CA ILE A 782 8.10 20.74 -10.92
C ILE A 782 9.42 21.22 -11.53
N ASP A 783 9.50 21.24 -12.84
CA ASP A 783 10.57 21.97 -13.54
C ASP A 783 10.17 23.45 -13.65
N PRO A 784 10.87 24.36 -12.98
CA PRO A 784 10.54 25.78 -12.98
C PRO A 784 10.65 26.45 -14.35
N GLU A 785 11.37 25.85 -15.31
CA GLU A 785 11.48 26.38 -16.67
C GLU A 785 10.21 26.16 -17.48
N THR A 786 9.48 25.06 -17.20
CA THR A 786 8.24 24.72 -17.90
C THR A 786 6.99 24.97 -17.05
N GLY A 787 7.12 24.97 -15.72
CA GLY A 787 6.01 25.00 -14.77
C GLY A 787 5.29 23.66 -14.64
N GLU A 788 5.80 22.59 -15.25
CA GLU A 788 5.14 21.29 -15.36
C GLU A 788 5.88 20.20 -14.59
N VAL A 789 5.16 19.13 -14.27
CA VAL A 789 5.75 17.89 -13.73
C VAL A 789 6.48 17.17 -14.86
N PRO A 790 7.80 16.94 -14.74
CA PRO A 790 8.52 16.18 -15.75
C PRO A 790 7.99 14.76 -15.92
N ILE A 791 7.96 14.31 -17.17
CA ILE A 791 7.50 12.98 -17.55
C ILE A 791 8.62 12.30 -18.33
N ASP A 792 8.94 11.05 -17.98
CA ASP A 792 9.96 10.28 -18.69
C ASP A 792 9.44 9.68 -20.01
N SER A 793 10.33 9.03 -20.75
CA SER A 793 9.99 8.43 -22.05
C SER A 793 9.00 7.27 -21.98
N LYS A 794 8.78 6.69 -20.79
CA LYS A 794 7.76 5.66 -20.51
C LYS A 794 6.44 6.25 -20.00
N GLY A 795 6.33 7.59 -19.89
CA GLY A 795 5.12 8.26 -19.41
C GLY A 795 5.00 8.36 -17.89
N ARG A 796 6.04 8.00 -17.12
CA ARG A 796 6.03 8.08 -15.64
C ARG A 796 6.34 9.50 -15.20
N ARG A 797 5.57 10.01 -14.26
CA ARG A 797 5.67 11.37 -13.73
C ARG A 797 6.65 11.44 -12.57
N SER A 798 7.33 12.58 -12.45
CA SER A 798 8.28 12.84 -11.36
C SER A 798 7.56 13.29 -10.09
N TYR A 799 7.75 12.57 -9.00
CA TYR A 799 7.24 12.90 -7.67
C TYR A 799 8.23 12.45 -6.59
N THR A 800 8.02 12.91 -5.37
CA THR A 800 8.88 12.55 -4.24
C THR A 800 8.52 11.16 -3.72
N THR A 801 9.47 10.22 -3.79
CA THR A 801 9.30 8.86 -3.28
C THR A 801 9.54 8.79 -1.78
N SER A 802 10.54 9.53 -1.31
CA SER A 802 10.90 9.63 0.10
C SER A 802 11.34 11.04 0.46
N MET A 803 11.07 11.43 1.71
CA MET A 803 11.47 12.74 2.21
C MET A 803 11.54 12.75 3.75
N SER A 804 12.58 13.38 4.31
CA SER A 804 12.67 13.73 5.72
C SER A 804 13.66 14.87 5.95
N TYR A 805 13.57 15.52 7.11
CA TYR A 805 14.64 16.38 7.61
C TYR A 805 15.82 15.53 8.08
N CYS A 806 17.02 15.87 7.65
CA CYS A 806 18.27 15.17 7.98
C CYS A 806 19.15 16.08 8.86
N PRO A 807 19.15 15.83 10.16
CA PRO A 807 19.81 16.72 11.15
C PRO A 807 21.33 16.89 10.94
N SER A 808 22.06 15.85 10.52
CA SER A 808 23.52 15.94 10.35
C SER A 808 23.92 16.95 9.26
N ILE A 809 23.12 17.10 8.25
CA ILE A 809 23.35 18.04 7.14
C ILE A 809 22.44 19.26 7.19
N LYS A 810 21.54 19.32 8.18
CA LYS A 810 20.59 20.41 8.44
C LYS A 810 19.73 20.79 7.23
N LYS A 811 19.26 19.78 6.49
CA LYS A 811 18.43 19.97 5.29
C LYS A 811 17.30 18.94 5.22
N HIS A 812 16.22 19.29 4.54
CA HIS A 812 15.28 18.31 4.03
C HIS A 812 15.88 17.64 2.80
N VAL A 813 15.95 16.32 2.86
CA VAL A 813 16.41 15.46 1.78
C VAL A 813 15.18 14.80 1.14
N VAL A 814 15.20 14.78 -0.18
CA VAL A 814 14.12 14.27 -1.02
C VAL A 814 14.70 13.26 -1.99
N MET A 815 14.05 12.15 -2.20
CA MET A 815 14.33 11.23 -3.31
C MET A 815 13.18 11.24 -4.31
N GLY A 816 13.50 11.01 -5.58
CA GLY A 816 12.51 10.92 -6.64
C GLY A 816 13.16 10.60 -7.99
N TYR A 817 12.38 9.98 -8.88
CA TYR A 817 12.83 9.67 -10.23
C TYR A 817 12.70 10.89 -11.14
N LEU A 818 13.77 11.22 -11.84
CA LEU A 818 13.79 12.29 -12.82
C LEU A 818 14.06 11.72 -14.22
N PRO A 819 13.40 12.21 -15.27
CA PRO A 819 13.79 11.93 -16.65
C PRO A 819 15.29 12.16 -16.86
N LYS A 820 15.93 11.30 -17.63
CA LYS A 820 17.38 11.32 -17.84
C LYS A 820 17.94 12.68 -18.25
N ASN A 821 17.22 13.41 -19.08
CA ASN A 821 17.64 14.72 -19.59
C ASN A 821 17.70 15.84 -18.53
N ILE A 822 16.99 15.67 -17.41
CA ILE A 822 17.01 16.64 -16.29
C ILE A 822 17.64 16.07 -15.01
N ALA A 823 17.96 14.78 -14.99
CA ALA A 823 18.70 14.13 -13.91
C ALA A 823 20.18 14.56 -13.95
N VAL A 824 20.47 15.80 -13.56
CA VAL A 824 21.80 16.42 -13.60
C VAL A 824 22.08 17.09 -12.27
N GLU A 825 23.25 16.82 -11.67
CA GLU A 825 23.69 17.49 -10.44
C GLU A 825 23.71 19.01 -10.60
N GLY A 826 23.17 19.72 -9.62
CA GLY A 826 22.99 21.15 -9.64
C GLY A 826 21.75 21.68 -10.37
N LYS A 827 20.98 20.81 -11.06
CA LYS A 827 19.69 21.22 -11.67
C LYS A 827 18.76 21.74 -10.58
N LYS A 828 18.21 22.92 -10.82
CA LYS A 828 17.20 23.52 -9.96
C LYS A 828 15.82 23.02 -10.38
N LEU A 829 15.07 22.59 -9.40
CA LEU A 829 13.69 22.11 -9.50
C LEU A 829 12.87 22.76 -8.38
N SER A 830 11.60 22.48 -8.35
CA SER A 830 10.71 22.87 -7.26
C SER A 830 9.88 21.68 -6.79
N LEU A 831 9.62 21.66 -5.51
CA LEU A 831 8.64 20.76 -4.92
C LEU A 831 7.39 21.57 -4.67
N GLU A 832 6.26 21.12 -5.19
CA GLU A 832 4.97 21.72 -4.85
C GLU A 832 4.33 20.99 -3.69
N TYR A 833 4.06 21.75 -2.64
CA TYR A 833 3.34 21.28 -1.48
C TYR A 833 2.42 22.41 -1.02
N PHE A 834 1.44 22.16 -0.21
CA PHE A 834 0.58 23.22 0.31
C PHE A 834 1.25 23.91 1.51
N ASN A 835 1.03 25.22 1.62
CA ASN A 835 1.21 25.99 2.85
C ASN A 835 -0.16 26.42 3.38
N GLU A 836 -0.20 27.22 4.42
CA GLU A 836 -1.47 27.73 4.97
C GLU A 836 -2.32 28.52 3.94
N ASN A 837 -1.69 29.07 2.91
CA ASN A 837 -2.36 29.76 1.80
C ASN A 837 -2.70 28.82 0.62
N GLY A 838 -2.21 27.57 0.63
CA GLY A 838 -2.48 26.57 -0.41
C GLY A 838 -1.60 26.68 -1.67
N ASP A 839 -0.53 27.46 -1.64
CA ASP A 839 0.33 27.79 -2.80
C ASP A 839 1.83 27.52 -2.59
N GLY A 840 2.18 26.61 -1.68
CA GLY A 840 3.57 26.32 -1.32
C GLY A 840 4.39 25.72 -2.48
N VAL A 841 5.38 26.47 -2.95
CA VAL A 841 6.39 26.02 -3.92
C VAL A 841 7.75 26.17 -3.28
N TYR A 842 8.47 25.05 -3.12
CA TYR A 842 9.74 24.99 -2.42
C TYR A 842 10.87 24.70 -3.39
N PRO A 843 11.82 25.64 -3.57
CA PRO A 843 13.00 25.40 -4.41
C PRO A 843 13.85 24.25 -3.90
N MET A 844 14.31 23.40 -4.81
CA MET A 844 15.20 22.28 -4.48
C MET A 844 16.29 22.11 -5.53
N THR A 845 17.36 21.45 -5.13
CA THR A 845 18.53 21.21 -5.97
C THR A 845 18.85 19.73 -6.02
N VAL A 846 19.10 19.20 -7.21
CA VAL A 846 19.62 17.84 -7.41
C VAL A 846 21.04 17.78 -6.88
N GLN A 847 21.30 16.93 -5.90
CA GLN A 847 22.61 16.77 -5.27
C GLN A 847 23.34 15.54 -5.78
N ILE A 848 22.60 14.45 -5.99
CA ILE A 848 23.16 13.16 -6.41
C ILE A 848 22.25 12.56 -7.48
N VAL A 849 22.86 12.10 -8.55
CA VAL A 849 22.23 11.35 -9.62
C VAL A 849 22.61 9.87 -9.48
N GLY A 850 21.66 9.03 -9.11
CA GLY A 850 21.89 7.62 -8.88
C GLY A 850 22.66 7.33 -7.59
N LYS A 851 23.90 6.84 -7.68
CA LYS A 851 24.71 6.43 -6.53
C LYS A 851 25.50 7.58 -5.92
N GLY A 852 25.46 7.70 -4.61
CA GLY A 852 26.20 8.70 -3.84
C GLY A 852 25.71 8.78 -2.41
N SER A 853 26.25 9.70 -1.63
CA SER A 853 25.84 9.97 -0.26
C SER A 853 26.08 11.44 0.07
N LEU A 854 25.12 12.09 0.73
CA LEU A 854 25.25 13.47 1.21
C LEU A 854 26.09 13.54 2.49
N TYR A 855 26.01 12.49 3.31
CA TYR A 855 26.72 12.35 4.57
C TYR A 855 27.75 11.24 4.44
N ASP A 856 29.01 11.51 4.86
CA ASP A 856 30.12 10.56 4.78
C ASP A 856 30.25 9.90 3.39
N PRO A 857 30.50 10.67 2.31
CA PRO A 857 30.48 10.17 0.94
C PRO A 857 31.54 9.09 0.66
N ASN A 858 32.60 9.03 1.47
CA ASN A 858 33.66 8.02 1.35
C ASN A 858 33.38 6.75 2.17
N ASN A 859 32.29 6.71 2.93
CA ASN A 859 31.93 5.62 3.85
C ASN A 859 33.02 5.31 4.89
N GLU A 860 33.71 6.35 5.41
CA GLU A 860 34.76 6.21 6.42
C GLU A 860 34.18 5.78 7.76
N ARG A 861 33.02 6.33 8.12
CA ARG A 861 32.30 6.04 9.38
C ARG A 861 31.75 4.61 9.43
N VAL A 862 31.19 4.14 8.34
CA VAL A 862 30.66 2.76 8.24
C VAL A 862 31.76 1.70 8.37
N ARG A 863 32.98 2.08 7.94
CA ARG A 863 34.13 1.15 7.90
C ARG A 863 35.07 1.28 9.10
N SER A 864 34.79 2.23 10.01
CA SER A 864 35.62 2.48 11.20
C SER A 864 35.56 1.37 12.23
#